data_b3f699aab6ac37e7a71ddd5c75832adf
#
_entry.id   b3f699aab6ac37e7a71ddd5c75832adf
#
_cell.length_a   1.000
_cell.length_b   1.000
_cell.length_c   1.000
_cell.angle_alpha   90.00
_cell.angle_beta   90.00
_cell.angle_gamma   90.00
#
_symmetry.space_group_name_H-M   'P 1'
#
loop_
_entity.id
_entity.type
_entity.pdbx_description
1 polymer ?
#
loop_
_entity_poly.entity_id
_entity_poly.type
_entity_poly.pdbx_seq_one_letter_code
_entity_poly.pdbx_strand_id
1 'polypeptide(L)'
;MKKKFLACTLAALMCLQPASAVLAEDLDFGEDSTGITEESHLLTEENTEDISDFISSDEEQDSSVSDAEPDLANTDIPEADTEYPADEISPEFSDNFLDSLPMEPDSDVVSEPVTDNDFDDGSVLSAGSNVTDDGFQYTTSGLYATITKYTGGDSEVTIPSKIDNYTVTKISDSAFAYNPVITSVVISNTVTEIGNFVFYGCDELKSVKLPSRLKKLGYSFIANTQISSLTIPAGLTYCATGGSSSDTMFGPLGDANTLKELILEPGMECIPDNLALVKSVSNTHLTSVSIPDSVTSIGKYAFKNCVKLVNISIPDSVTVISDGAFYGCKKLISIHWSESLEQINYEAFENCVSLEAITFPKTINTIGPSAFSDCTSLSSISFTDNNKGGAYVDIQSSAFSNCTALENISFSKNVRYLGDSSFSGCSSLTNVELDDAITTIERFAFCNCSSLKSITLPSKLKKLGYSFIANTQITSLTIPAGLTTCTTGGSSTYESQYGPLGGANTLKELILEPGMEYIPDNLARVESTSGTHLTSISIPDSVTTIGQYAFKNNAKLTNISFPDSVTVISDNAFSGCKKLISIRWSENLEQINYEAFQNCISLEEITFPKTVNTIGNLAFSNCTSLSSISFTDNNKGGAYVDIQSSAFSNCTALKNISFSKNVRYLGDSSFSG
;
A
#
# COMPACT_ATOMS: atom_id res chain seq x y z
N MET A 1 8.74 -17.80 -25.54
CA MET A 1 7.76 -17.41 -24.51
C MET A 1 6.64 -18.42 -24.31
N LYS A 2 6.06 -19.04 -25.33
CA LYS A 2 4.96 -20.05 -25.17
C LYS A 2 5.33 -21.38 -24.47
N LYS A 3 6.61 -21.73 -24.34
CA LYS A 3 7.06 -22.97 -23.67
C LYS A 3 7.32 -22.80 -22.15
N LYS A 4 7.41 -21.58 -21.63
CA LYS A 4 7.54 -21.32 -20.16
C LYS A 4 6.16 -21.18 -19.48
N PHE A 5 5.14 -20.76 -20.22
CA PHE A 5 3.77 -20.66 -19.70
C PHE A 5 3.12 -22.05 -19.47
N LEU A 6 3.52 -23.05 -20.25
CA LEU A 6 3.00 -24.41 -20.10
C LEU A 6 3.63 -25.17 -18.92
N ALA A 7 4.80 -24.77 -18.47
CA ALA A 7 5.48 -25.40 -17.33
C ALA A 7 4.92 -24.95 -15.97
N CYS A 8 4.44 -23.71 -15.84
CA CYS A 8 3.83 -23.22 -14.61
C CYS A 8 2.42 -23.74 -14.38
N THR A 9 1.65 -23.96 -15.47
CA THR A 9 0.31 -24.56 -15.37
C THR A 9 0.34 -26.07 -15.10
N LEU A 10 1.40 -26.78 -15.51
CA LEU A 10 1.55 -28.20 -15.18
C LEU A 10 2.02 -28.43 -13.72
N ALA A 11 2.80 -27.52 -13.16
CA ALA A 11 3.23 -27.59 -11.75
C ALA A 11 2.07 -27.34 -10.78
N ALA A 12 1.11 -26.48 -11.14
CA ALA A 12 -0.08 -26.22 -10.34
C ALA A 12 -1.10 -27.40 -10.38
N LEU A 13 -1.08 -28.22 -11.45
CA LEU A 13 -1.98 -29.38 -11.58
C LEU A 13 -1.46 -30.63 -10.87
N MET A 14 -0.17 -30.70 -10.52
CA MET A 14 0.43 -31.87 -9.83
C MET A 14 0.29 -31.85 -8.30
N CYS A 15 -0.21 -30.76 -7.70
CA CYS A 15 -0.44 -30.67 -6.25
C CYS A 15 -1.85 -31.03 -5.79
N LEU A 16 -2.71 -31.54 -6.67
CA LEU A 16 -4.11 -31.87 -6.38
C LEU A 16 -4.43 -33.37 -6.54
N GLN A 17 -3.69 -34.26 -5.86
CA GLN A 17 -4.21 -35.61 -5.64
C GLN A 17 -3.84 -36.15 -4.24
N PRO A 18 -4.85 -36.59 -3.46
CA PRO A 18 -4.58 -37.36 -2.25
C PRO A 18 -4.14 -38.79 -2.59
N ALA A 19 -3.17 -39.27 -1.83
CA ALA A 19 -2.62 -40.60 -1.97
C ALA A 19 -3.69 -41.68 -1.76
N SER A 20 -4.04 -42.42 -2.81
CA SER A 20 -4.58 -43.75 -2.73
C SER A 20 -3.95 -44.61 -3.81
N ALA A 21 -3.22 -45.63 -3.37
CA ALA A 21 -2.57 -46.60 -4.20
C ALA A 21 -3.59 -47.49 -4.93
N VAL A 22 -3.46 -47.62 -6.26
CA VAL A 22 -3.92 -48.81 -7.01
C VAL A 22 -3.00 -49.05 -8.21
N LEU A 23 -2.34 -50.15 -8.17
CA LEU A 23 -1.83 -51.10 -9.17
C LEU A 23 -1.72 -50.65 -10.65
N ALA A 24 -0.50 -50.90 -11.15
CA ALA A 24 -0.10 -50.90 -12.53
C ALA A 24 -0.82 -52.06 -13.29
N GLU A 25 -1.35 -51.74 -14.47
CA GLU A 25 -1.53 -52.70 -15.56
C GLU A 25 -1.01 -52.06 -16.86
N ASP A 26 -0.23 -52.88 -17.55
CA ASP A 26 0.43 -52.67 -18.81
C ASP A 26 -0.56 -52.29 -19.93
N LEU A 27 -0.24 -51.33 -20.76
CA LEU A 27 -0.73 -51.21 -22.13
C LEU A 27 0.42 -50.82 -23.06
N ASP A 28 0.80 -51.79 -23.82
CA ASP A 28 1.66 -51.85 -24.99
C ASP A 28 1.05 -51.01 -26.14
N PHE A 29 1.83 -50.12 -26.76
CA PHE A 29 1.54 -49.53 -28.06
C PHE A 29 2.74 -49.70 -29.00
N GLY A 30 2.51 -50.60 -29.95
CA GLY A 30 3.39 -50.93 -31.03
C GLY A 30 3.79 -49.79 -31.93
N GLU A 31 4.99 -49.94 -32.42
CA GLU A 31 5.60 -49.21 -33.53
C GLU A 31 4.77 -49.35 -34.82
N ASP A 32 4.61 -48.24 -35.54
CA ASP A 32 4.63 -48.31 -36.98
C ASP A 32 5.25 -47.07 -37.61
N SER A 33 6.22 -47.40 -38.44
CA SER A 33 7.15 -46.56 -39.21
C SER A 33 6.50 -46.14 -40.54
N THR A 34 6.85 -44.95 -41.02
CA THR A 34 7.21 -44.56 -42.41
C THR A 34 7.27 -43.03 -42.43
N GLY A 35 8.37 -42.32 -42.68
CA GLY A 35 9.28 -42.34 -43.79
C GLY A 35 9.01 -41.11 -44.66
N ILE A 36 9.94 -40.20 -44.75
CA ILE A 36 10.40 -39.49 -45.95
C ILE A 36 11.29 -38.27 -45.53
N THR A 37 12.56 -38.44 -45.74
CA THR A 37 13.69 -37.68 -46.39
C THR A 37 13.84 -36.18 -46.20
N GLU A 38 15.01 -35.89 -45.67
CA GLU A 38 16.07 -34.94 -45.92
C GLU A 38 15.88 -33.92 -47.08
N GLU A 39 16.26 -32.69 -46.78
CA GLU A 39 17.28 -31.96 -47.56
C GLU A 39 17.95 -30.86 -46.70
N SER A 40 19.22 -31.03 -46.60
CA SER A 40 20.25 -30.13 -46.07
C SER A 40 20.61 -29.05 -47.10
N HIS A 41 20.86 -27.81 -46.61
CA HIS A 41 21.90 -26.97 -47.25
C HIS A 41 22.60 -26.11 -46.20
N LEU A 42 23.89 -26.44 -46.07
CA LEU A 42 24.98 -25.63 -45.55
C LEU A 42 25.19 -24.37 -46.40
N LEU A 43 25.65 -23.28 -45.79
CA LEU A 43 26.71 -22.34 -46.20
C LEU A 43 27.11 -21.52 -44.97
N THR A 44 28.20 -21.82 -44.35
CA THR A 44 29.60 -21.31 -44.29
C THR A 44 29.76 -19.80 -44.10
N GLU A 45 30.37 -19.52 -43.01
CA GLU A 45 31.41 -18.63 -42.49
C GLU A 45 31.95 -17.50 -43.41
N GLU A 46 32.44 -16.50 -42.66
CA GLU A 46 33.52 -15.50 -42.91
C GLU A 46 33.03 -14.07 -43.14
N ASN A 47 33.33 -13.11 -42.27
CA ASN A 47 34.59 -12.43 -42.10
C ASN A 47 34.57 -11.50 -40.88
N THR A 48 35.59 -11.65 -40.06
CA THR A 48 36.14 -10.70 -39.11
C THR A 48 36.98 -9.67 -39.86
N GLU A 49 36.88 -8.39 -39.54
CA GLU A 49 38.01 -7.46 -39.64
C GLU A 49 38.00 -6.45 -38.50
N ASP A 50 39.09 -6.49 -37.76
CA ASP A 50 39.63 -5.56 -36.78
C ASP A 50 39.80 -4.14 -37.35
N ILE A 51 39.57 -3.14 -36.52
CA ILE A 51 40.44 -1.96 -36.46
C ILE A 51 40.56 -1.53 -35.00
N SER A 52 41.72 -1.89 -34.42
CA SER A 52 42.33 -1.26 -33.27
C SER A 52 43.10 -0.01 -33.68
N ASP A 53 43.38 0.83 -32.71
CA ASP A 53 44.39 1.89 -32.62
C ASP A 53 43.97 3.32 -33.01
N PHE A 54 43.85 4.10 -31.98
CA PHE A 54 44.70 5.30 -31.79
C PHE A 54 44.76 5.69 -30.29
N ILE A 55 45.88 5.35 -29.67
CA ILE A 55 46.40 5.87 -28.41
C ILE A 55 47.39 6.97 -28.73
N SER A 56 47.33 8.08 -28.02
CA SER A 56 48.45 8.85 -27.45
C SER A 56 47.90 10.08 -26.74
N SER A 57 48.01 10.16 -25.40
CA SER A 57 49.15 10.60 -24.55
C SER A 57 49.47 12.07 -24.70
N ASP A 58 49.34 12.79 -23.57
CA ASP A 58 50.38 13.44 -22.78
C ASP A 58 49.66 14.34 -21.71
N GLU A 59 49.78 14.03 -20.43
CA GLU A 59 50.72 14.46 -19.39
C GLU A 59 50.89 16.00 -19.34
N GLU A 60 50.67 16.55 -18.26
CA GLU A 60 51.22 16.87 -16.98
C GLU A 60 51.15 18.36 -16.61
N GLN A 61 50.93 18.60 -15.38
CA GLN A 61 51.55 19.38 -14.28
C GLN A 61 50.90 20.74 -13.93
N ASP A 62 50.32 20.75 -12.75
CA ASP A 62 50.84 21.18 -11.43
C ASP A 62 51.08 22.70 -11.24
N SER A 63 50.43 23.29 -10.28
CA SER A 63 50.97 24.08 -9.19
C SER A 63 49.95 24.98 -8.53
N SER A 64 49.61 24.62 -7.31
CA SER A 64 49.62 25.32 -6.00
C SER A 64 49.68 26.87 -5.94
N VAL A 65 49.01 27.34 -4.89
CA VAL A 65 49.29 28.47 -3.96
C VAL A 65 48.06 29.38 -3.80
N SER A 66 47.37 29.24 -2.70
CA SER A 66 47.33 29.88 -1.39
C SER A 66 46.69 31.27 -1.32
N ASP A 67 45.80 31.34 -0.28
CA ASP A 67 45.57 32.38 0.68
C ASP A 67 44.99 33.74 0.28
N ALA A 68 43.86 34.07 0.85
CA ALA A 68 43.67 35.08 1.90
C ALA A 68 42.22 35.58 1.93
N GLU A 69 41.63 35.42 3.08
CA GLU A 69 40.54 36.30 3.56
C GLU A 69 41.07 37.73 3.79
N PRO A 70 40.20 38.74 3.83
CA PRO A 70 40.06 39.43 5.07
C PRO A 70 38.63 39.76 5.53
N ASP A 71 38.48 39.67 6.83
CA ASP A 71 37.50 40.26 7.73
C ASP A 71 37.21 41.75 7.52
N LEU A 72 36.02 42.15 7.96
CA LEU A 72 35.63 43.26 8.84
C LEU A 72 34.17 43.64 8.58
N ALA A 73 33.35 43.53 9.46
CA ALA A 73 32.99 44.02 10.78
C ALA A 73 31.63 44.71 10.81
N ASN A 74 30.79 44.20 11.63
CA ASN A 74 29.88 44.85 12.62
C ASN A 74 29.11 46.13 12.22
N THR A 75 27.76 46.07 12.31
CA THR A 75 27.00 47.01 13.13
C THR A 75 25.71 46.38 13.65
N ASP A 76 25.52 46.62 14.92
CA ASP A 76 24.53 46.19 15.91
C ASP A 76 23.07 46.60 15.66
N ILE A 77 22.14 45.67 16.00
CA ILE A 77 21.10 45.60 17.09
C ILE A 77 19.76 46.35 16.82
N PRO A 78 18.56 45.93 17.30
CA PRO A 78 18.28 45.06 18.45
C PRO A 78 17.24 43.93 18.29
N GLU A 79 17.31 43.01 19.22
CA GLU A 79 16.44 41.92 19.57
C GLU A 79 15.00 42.36 19.91
N ALA A 80 14.06 41.50 19.53
CA ALA A 80 12.80 41.39 20.24
C ALA A 80 12.43 39.90 20.36
N ASP A 81 12.51 39.42 21.59
CA ASP A 81 12.07 38.12 22.06
C ASP A 81 10.63 37.81 21.68
N THR A 82 10.38 36.62 21.10
CA THR A 82 9.23 35.78 21.44
C THR A 82 9.57 34.32 21.18
N GLU A 83 9.78 33.60 22.26
CA GLU A 83 9.81 32.15 22.34
C GLU A 83 8.47 31.55 21.85
N TYR A 84 8.54 30.58 20.91
CA TYR A 84 7.52 29.54 20.74
C TYR A 84 8.21 28.18 20.70
N PRO A 85 7.71 27.18 21.45
CA PRO A 85 8.34 25.88 21.56
C PRO A 85 8.17 25.05 20.31
N ALA A 86 9.18 24.26 20.00
CA ALA A 86 9.15 23.25 18.96
C ALA A 86 8.22 22.10 19.39
N ASP A 87 7.07 21.99 18.74
CA ASP A 87 6.23 20.80 18.83
C ASP A 87 6.50 19.90 17.62
N GLU A 88 6.90 18.68 17.93
CA GLU A 88 7.00 17.54 17.04
C GLU A 88 5.61 17.26 16.44
N ILE A 89 5.50 17.35 15.12
CA ILE A 89 4.30 16.97 14.39
C ILE A 89 4.47 15.54 13.90
N SER A 90 3.92 14.59 14.65
CA SER A 90 3.49 13.31 14.11
C SER A 90 2.21 13.51 13.27
N PRO A 91 2.06 12.82 12.12
CA PRO A 91 0.83 12.95 11.34
C PRO A 91 -0.30 12.18 12.02
N GLU A 92 -1.20 12.90 12.68
CA GLU A 92 -2.49 12.36 13.09
C GLU A 92 -3.39 12.16 11.87
N PHE A 93 -3.77 10.92 11.64
CA PHE A 93 -4.86 10.56 10.74
C PHE A 93 -6.18 10.97 11.39
N SER A 94 -6.91 11.86 10.75
CA SER A 94 -8.27 12.21 11.13
C SER A 94 -9.23 11.07 10.76
N ASP A 95 -9.67 10.33 11.78
CA ASP A 95 -10.86 9.49 11.75
C ASP A 95 -12.11 10.37 11.61
N ASN A 96 -12.81 10.23 10.49
CA ASN A 96 -14.23 10.58 10.40
C ASN A 96 -14.88 9.75 9.29
N PHE A 97 -15.27 8.53 9.62
CA PHE A 97 -16.39 7.83 8.99
C PHE A 97 -16.75 6.54 9.80
N LEU A 98 -17.33 6.71 10.98
CA LEU A 98 -18.08 5.64 11.67
C LEU A 98 -19.00 6.27 12.71
N ASP A 99 -20.11 6.80 12.22
CA ASP A 99 -21.26 7.11 13.06
C ASP A 99 -22.51 6.48 12.42
N SER A 100 -22.88 5.30 12.95
CA SER A 100 -24.27 4.88 13.10
C SER A 100 -24.36 3.41 13.48
N LEU A 101 -24.22 3.10 14.76
CA LEU A 101 -24.95 2.02 15.44
C LEU A 101 -24.74 2.21 16.95
N PRO A 102 -25.79 2.11 17.78
CA PRO A 102 -25.71 2.37 19.20
C PRO A 102 -25.10 1.19 19.97
N MET A 103 -24.00 1.44 20.67
CA MET A 103 -23.45 0.56 21.68
C MET A 103 -23.86 1.07 23.04
N GLU A 104 -24.53 0.25 23.82
CA GLU A 104 -24.74 0.49 25.25
C GLU A 104 -23.43 0.31 26.03
N PRO A 105 -23.17 1.09 27.08
CA PRO A 105 -21.91 1.08 27.78
C PRO A 105 -21.89 0.01 28.88
N ASP A 106 -20.94 -0.91 28.83
CA ASP A 106 -20.56 -1.71 29.99
C ASP A 106 -19.35 -1.09 30.69
N SER A 107 -19.57 -0.90 31.97
CA SER A 107 -18.80 -0.16 32.96
C SER A 107 -17.43 -0.76 33.28
N ASP A 108 -16.44 0.12 33.37
CA ASP A 108 -15.29 0.16 34.27
C ASP A 108 -14.63 -1.14 34.76
N VAL A 109 -13.50 -1.49 34.17
CA VAL A 109 -12.39 -2.06 34.94
C VAL A 109 -11.09 -1.37 34.50
N VAL A 110 -10.68 -0.41 35.30
CA VAL A 110 -9.33 0.20 35.25
C VAL A 110 -8.35 -0.85 35.71
N SER A 111 -7.48 -1.35 34.86
CA SER A 111 -6.32 -2.15 35.26
C SER A 111 -5.07 -1.26 35.22
N GLU A 112 -4.50 -1.03 36.40
CA GLU A 112 -3.20 -0.35 36.55
C GLU A 112 -2.06 -1.19 35.93
N PRO A 113 -0.97 -0.55 35.45
CA PRO A 113 0.16 -1.24 34.83
C PRO A 113 1.00 -1.98 35.85
N VAL A 114 1.12 -3.30 35.69
CA VAL A 114 2.05 -4.13 36.49
C VAL A 114 3.45 -4.01 35.89
N THR A 115 4.38 -3.44 36.65
CA THR A 115 5.82 -3.39 36.35
C THR A 115 6.48 -4.75 36.56
N ASP A 116 7.42 -5.11 35.68
CA ASP A 116 8.23 -6.34 35.67
C ASP A 116 9.18 -6.44 36.88
N ASN A 117 8.71 -6.59 38.09
CA ASN A 117 9.51 -6.99 39.24
C ASN A 117 8.65 -7.13 40.51
N ASP A 118 7.78 -8.12 40.57
CA ASP A 118 7.23 -8.56 41.84
C ASP A 118 6.84 -10.04 41.79
N PHE A 119 7.85 -10.90 41.85
CA PHE A 119 7.66 -12.21 42.44
C PHE A 119 7.95 -12.08 43.93
N ASP A 120 7.04 -11.48 44.66
CA ASP A 120 7.08 -11.55 46.12
C ASP A 120 6.32 -12.79 46.59
N ASP A 121 7.08 -13.76 47.12
CA ASP A 121 6.58 -14.88 47.88
C ASP A 121 6.10 -14.35 49.26
N GLY A 122 4.99 -13.70 49.23
CA GLY A 122 4.36 -13.13 50.42
C GLY A 122 2.89 -13.53 50.55
N SER A 123 2.65 -14.75 51.03
CA SER A 123 1.37 -15.28 51.47
C SER A 123 0.51 -14.27 52.20
N VAL A 124 -0.59 -13.83 51.58
CA VAL A 124 -1.80 -13.45 52.33
C VAL A 124 -2.79 -14.63 52.27
N LEU A 125 -2.73 -15.46 53.24
CA LEU A 125 -3.74 -16.49 53.54
C LEU A 125 -5.06 -15.76 53.90
N SER A 126 -5.89 -15.48 52.90
CA SER A 126 -7.29 -15.16 53.08
C SER A 126 -8.10 -16.45 53.20
N ALA A 127 -8.83 -16.59 54.26
CA ALA A 127 -9.83 -17.57 54.65
C ALA A 127 -10.20 -18.67 53.61
N GLY A 128 -9.73 -19.93 53.86
CA GLY A 128 -10.39 -21.13 53.40
C GLY A 128 -10.12 -21.58 51.97
N SER A 129 -8.85 -21.82 51.57
CA SER A 129 -8.58 -22.72 50.43
C SER A 129 -8.79 -24.18 50.86
N ASN A 130 -9.87 -24.79 50.38
CA ASN A 130 -10.12 -26.19 50.55
C ASN A 130 -9.10 -26.96 49.67
N VAL A 131 -8.53 -28.07 50.20
CA VAL A 131 -7.60 -28.94 49.47
C VAL A 131 -8.19 -30.36 49.43
N THR A 132 -8.27 -30.97 48.28
CA THR A 132 -8.71 -32.36 48.13
C THR A 132 -7.56 -33.31 48.42
N ASP A 133 -7.85 -34.59 48.69
CA ASP A 133 -6.85 -35.65 48.89
C ASP A 133 -5.96 -35.81 47.63
N ASP A 134 -6.49 -35.54 46.43
CA ASP A 134 -5.77 -35.56 45.14
C ASP A 134 -4.94 -34.30 44.90
N GLY A 135 -4.89 -33.36 45.84
CA GLY A 135 -4.04 -32.15 45.76
C GLY A 135 -4.61 -30.95 44.99
N PHE A 136 -5.90 -30.90 44.69
CA PHE A 136 -6.54 -29.72 44.13
C PHE A 136 -6.88 -28.72 45.24
N GLN A 137 -6.33 -27.50 45.16
CA GLN A 137 -6.75 -26.36 45.95
C GLN A 137 -7.83 -25.64 45.21
N TYR A 138 -8.89 -25.21 45.88
CA TYR A 138 -10.03 -24.55 45.25
C TYR A 138 -10.72 -23.55 46.16
N THR A 139 -11.40 -22.61 45.51
CA THR A 139 -12.33 -21.65 46.13
C THR A 139 -13.72 -21.91 45.60
N THR A 140 -14.75 -21.49 46.37
CA THR A 140 -16.14 -21.69 45.99
C THR A 140 -16.89 -20.37 45.88
N SER A 141 -17.85 -20.31 44.96
CA SER A 141 -18.80 -19.22 44.79
C SER A 141 -20.16 -19.79 44.41
N GLY A 142 -21.15 -19.72 45.31
CA GLY A 142 -22.45 -20.36 45.10
C GLY A 142 -22.32 -21.87 44.96
N LEU A 143 -22.70 -22.44 43.82
CA LEU A 143 -22.66 -23.87 43.53
C LEU A 143 -21.40 -24.24 42.69
N TYR A 144 -20.47 -23.33 42.51
CA TYR A 144 -19.33 -23.48 41.60
C TYR A 144 -18.01 -23.48 42.37
N ALA A 145 -17.07 -24.26 41.85
CA ALA A 145 -15.67 -24.29 42.30
C ALA A 145 -14.72 -23.75 41.22
N THR A 146 -13.71 -23.02 41.70
CA THR A 146 -12.58 -22.58 40.91
C THR A 146 -11.29 -23.26 41.42
N ILE A 147 -10.58 -24.00 40.58
CA ILE A 147 -9.27 -24.57 40.94
C ILE A 147 -8.26 -23.44 40.97
N THR A 148 -7.60 -23.24 42.10
CA THR A 148 -6.62 -22.17 42.32
C THR A 148 -5.19 -22.67 42.28
N LYS A 149 -4.92 -23.95 42.67
CA LYS A 149 -3.59 -24.56 42.62
C LYS A 149 -3.70 -26.09 42.59
N TYR A 150 -2.73 -26.74 41.98
CA TYR A 150 -2.52 -28.19 42.04
C TYR A 150 -1.20 -28.50 42.72
N THR A 151 -1.22 -29.33 43.77
CA THR A 151 -0.08 -29.75 44.59
C THR A 151 0.10 -31.27 44.61
N GLY A 152 -0.71 -31.99 43.82
CA GLY A 152 -0.61 -33.46 43.70
C GLY A 152 0.64 -33.91 42.95
N GLY A 153 0.98 -35.18 43.08
CA GLY A 153 2.18 -35.81 42.51
C GLY A 153 1.92 -36.70 41.29
N ASP A 154 0.70 -36.72 40.76
CA ASP A 154 0.33 -37.56 39.62
C ASP A 154 0.87 -37.03 38.31
N SER A 155 1.38 -37.92 37.46
CA SER A 155 1.85 -37.57 36.10
C SER A 155 0.70 -37.47 35.10
N GLU A 156 -0.41 -38.14 35.33
CA GLU A 156 -1.64 -38.08 34.53
C GLU A 156 -2.76 -37.49 35.37
N VAL A 157 -3.19 -36.29 35.07
CA VAL A 157 -4.15 -35.55 35.88
C VAL A 157 -5.49 -35.49 35.20
N THR A 158 -6.56 -35.88 35.88
CA THR A 158 -7.94 -35.61 35.42
C THR A 158 -8.57 -34.56 36.31
N ILE A 159 -8.87 -33.41 35.73
CA ILE A 159 -9.61 -32.33 36.41
C ILE A 159 -11.07 -32.75 36.52
N PRO A 160 -11.63 -32.91 37.74
CA PRO A 160 -12.95 -33.50 37.94
C PRO A 160 -14.05 -32.50 37.58
N SER A 161 -15.24 -33.01 37.26
CA SER A 161 -16.44 -32.16 37.03
C SER A 161 -17.00 -31.52 38.28
N LYS A 162 -16.72 -32.15 39.45
CA LYS A 162 -17.12 -31.69 40.77
C LYS A 162 -16.01 -31.93 41.77
N ILE A 163 -15.90 -31.01 42.72
CA ILE A 163 -15.11 -31.15 43.93
C ILE A 163 -16.09 -30.98 45.08
N ASP A 164 -16.24 -31.99 45.94
CA ASP A 164 -17.31 -32.09 46.92
C ASP A 164 -18.71 -31.94 46.28
N ASN A 165 -19.46 -30.94 46.68
CA ASN A 165 -20.77 -30.65 46.08
C ASN A 165 -20.74 -29.51 45.02
N TYR A 166 -19.55 -28.98 44.72
CA TYR A 166 -19.41 -27.81 43.86
C TYR A 166 -19.00 -28.23 42.43
N THR A 167 -19.64 -27.65 41.42
CA THR A 167 -19.28 -27.89 40.02
C THR A 167 -18.03 -27.09 39.65
N VAL A 168 -16.99 -27.75 39.12
CA VAL A 168 -15.76 -27.09 38.66
C VAL A 168 -16.01 -26.43 37.33
N THR A 169 -15.93 -25.08 37.30
CA THR A 169 -16.22 -24.28 36.11
C THR A 169 -15.03 -23.44 35.62
N LYS A 170 -14.02 -23.26 36.50
CA LYS A 170 -12.89 -22.38 36.21
C LYS A 170 -11.58 -22.97 36.77
N ILE A 171 -10.48 -22.71 36.02
CA ILE A 171 -9.10 -22.91 36.46
C ILE A 171 -8.44 -21.54 36.52
N SER A 172 -7.94 -21.14 37.68
CA SER A 172 -7.27 -19.85 37.90
C SER A 172 -5.92 -19.73 37.19
N ASP A 173 -5.41 -18.52 37.10
CA ASP A 173 -4.08 -18.23 36.59
C ASP A 173 -3.03 -19.05 37.35
N SER A 174 -2.04 -19.58 36.61
CA SER A 174 -0.90 -20.31 37.12
C SER A 174 -1.23 -21.55 37.99
N ALA A 175 -2.46 -22.05 37.93
CA ALA A 175 -2.91 -23.15 38.87
C ALA A 175 -2.07 -24.40 38.82
N PHE A 176 -1.40 -24.72 37.71
CA PHE A 176 -0.50 -25.87 37.52
C PHE A 176 0.93 -25.45 37.13
N ALA A 177 1.23 -24.14 37.12
CA ALA A 177 2.51 -23.66 36.63
C ALA A 177 3.70 -24.27 37.33
N TYR A 178 4.77 -24.52 36.54
CA TYR A 178 6.04 -25.13 37.00
C TYR A 178 5.90 -26.49 37.65
N ASN A 179 4.84 -27.26 37.34
CA ASN A 179 4.74 -28.65 37.81
C ASN A 179 5.68 -29.56 37.00
N PRO A 180 6.69 -30.18 37.65
CA PRO A 180 7.74 -30.94 36.94
C PRO A 180 7.34 -32.40 36.64
N VAL A 181 6.13 -32.84 37.05
CA VAL A 181 5.74 -34.27 37.04
C VAL A 181 4.66 -34.56 36.02
N ILE A 182 3.77 -33.59 35.78
CA ILE A 182 2.60 -33.77 34.91
C ILE A 182 3.02 -34.01 33.46
N THR A 183 2.57 -35.12 32.87
CA THR A 183 2.79 -35.50 31.47
C THR A 183 1.53 -35.38 30.63
N SER A 184 0.34 -35.54 31.21
CA SER A 184 -0.95 -35.38 30.54
C SER A 184 -2.03 -34.82 31.44
N VAL A 185 -2.94 -34.01 30.84
CA VAL A 185 -4.09 -33.45 31.56
C VAL A 185 -5.37 -33.63 30.76
N VAL A 186 -6.43 -34.12 31.41
CA VAL A 186 -7.79 -34.18 30.88
C VAL A 186 -8.67 -33.24 31.68
N ILE A 187 -9.28 -32.27 31.01
CA ILE A 187 -10.13 -31.24 31.64
C ILE A 187 -11.60 -31.59 31.44
N SER A 188 -12.36 -31.64 32.53
CA SER A 188 -13.81 -31.93 32.48
C SER A 188 -14.59 -30.89 31.67
N ASN A 189 -15.63 -31.37 30.98
CA ASN A 189 -16.53 -30.51 30.15
C ASN A 189 -17.38 -29.49 30.94
N THR A 190 -17.31 -29.51 32.28
CA THR A 190 -17.94 -28.46 33.09
C THR A 190 -17.09 -27.19 33.18
N VAL A 191 -15.79 -27.27 32.87
CA VAL A 191 -14.89 -26.09 32.83
C VAL A 191 -15.17 -25.28 31.58
N THR A 192 -15.45 -23.99 31.77
CA THR A 192 -15.74 -23.03 30.71
C THR A 192 -14.68 -21.94 30.59
N GLU A 193 -13.80 -21.82 31.61
CA GLU A 193 -12.78 -20.78 31.65
C GLU A 193 -11.45 -21.36 32.16
N ILE A 194 -10.37 -21.11 31.42
CA ILE A 194 -8.99 -21.45 31.77
C ILE A 194 -8.20 -20.15 31.81
N GLY A 195 -7.53 -19.87 32.94
CA GLY A 195 -6.77 -18.66 33.20
C GLY A 195 -5.45 -18.58 32.46
N ASN A 196 -4.69 -17.54 32.76
CA ASN A 196 -3.38 -17.26 32.18
C ASN A 196 -2.32 -18.19 32.79
N PHE A 197 -1.30 -18.58 31.99
CA PHE A 197 -0.15 -19.36 32.47
C PHE A 197 -0.49 -20.67 33.17
N VAL A 198 -1.68 -21.26 32.97
CA VAL A 198 -2.16 -22.37 33.75
C VAL A 198 -1.17 -23.53 33.80
N PHE A 199 -0.56 -23.89 32.66
CA PHE A 199 0.45 -24.98 32.58
C PHE A 199 1.84 -24.42 32.18
N TYR A 200 2.10 -23.15 32.46
CA TYR A 200 3.39 -22.53 32.14
C TYR A 200 4.56 -23.27 32.80
N GLY A 201 5.60 -23.64 32.04
CA GLY A 201 6.79 -24.29 32.58
C GLY A 201 6.55 -25.71 33.11
N CYS A 202 5.48 -26.39 32.69
CA CYS A 202 5.31 -27.83 32.89
C CYS A 202 6.14 -28.58 31.84
N ASP A 203 7.45 -28.73 32.11
CA ASP A 203 8.46 -29.17 31.13
C ASP A 203 8.25 -30.60 30.62
N GLU A 204 7.49 -31.45 31.34
CA GLU A 204 7.17 -32.82 30.94
C GLU A 204 5.79 -32.98 30.31
N LEU A 205 4.99 -31.91 30.23
CA LEU A 205 3.60 -31.94 29.73
C LEU A 205 3.55 -32.08 28.19
N LYS A 206 3.01 -33.23 27.73
CA LYS A 206 2.93 -33.63 26.32
C LYS A 206 1.54 -33.52 25.73
N SER A 207 0.49 -33.56 26.55
CA SER A 207 -0.87 -33.49 26.08
C SER A 207 -1.81 -32.80 27.07
N VAL A 208 -2.73 -31.99 26.55
CA VAL A 208 -3.86 -31.42 27.27
C VAL A 208 -5.13 -31.64 26.45
N LYS A 209 -6.13 -32.29 27.02
CA LYS A 209 -7.46 -32.39 26.44
C LYS A 209 -8.34 -31.28 26.98
N LEU A 210 -8.63 -30.29 26.13
CA LEU A 210 -9.50 -29.16 26.48
C LEU A 210 -10.98 -29.58 26.56
N PRO A 211 -11.79 -28.89 27.41
CA PRO A 211 -13.19 -29.20 27.55
C PRO A 211 -13.99 -28.68 26.34
N SER A 212 -14.95 -29.46 25.84
CA SER A 212 -15.79 -29.09 24.69
C SER A 212 -16.65 -27.84 24.91
N ARG A 213 -16.87 -27.44 26.18
CA ARG A 213 -17.63 -26.24 26.57
C ARG A 213 -16.76 -25.03 26.90
N LEU A 214 -15.47 -25.09 26.63
CA LEU A 214 -14.54 -23.99 26.87
C LEU A 214 -15.02 -22.74 26.12
N LYS A 215 -15.10 -21.59 26.82
CA LYS A 215 -15.49 -20.29 26.28
C LYS A 215 -14.33 -19.29 26.32
N LYS A 216 -13.51 -19.37 27.38
CA LYS A 216 -12.42 -18.42 27.59
C LYS A 216 -11.10 -19.16 27.83
N LEU A 217 -10.05 -18.70 27.16
CA LEU A 217 -8.70 -19.24 27.26
C LEU A 217 -7.70 -18.13 27.54
N GLY A 218 -6.97 -18.27 28.65
CA GLY A 218 -5.94 -17.32 29.08
C GLY A 218 -4.69 -17.37 28.22
N TYR A 219 -3.90 -16.30 28.25
CA TYR A 219 -2.67 -16.21 27.46
C TYR A 219 -1.55 -17.10 28.03
N SER A 220 -0.65 -17.56 27.15
CA SER A 220 0.51 -18.42 27.46
C SER A 220 0.17 -19.64 28.34
N PHE A 221 -1.04 -20.21 28.17
CA PHE A 221 -1.52 -21.26 29.08
C PHE A 221 -0.71 -22.56 29.00
N ILE A 222 0.02 -22.83 27.88
CA ILE A 222 0.90 -23.97 27.66
C ILE A 222 2.33 -23.57 27.29
N ALA A 223 2.73 -22.35 27.63
CA ALA A 223 4.09 -21.90 27.34
C ALA A 223 5.14 -22.77 28.05
N ASN A 224 6.26 -23.05 27.37
CA ASN A 224 7.35 -23.89 27.87
C ASN A 224 6.88 -25.29 28.33
N THR A 225 6.08 -25.97 27.47
CA THR A 225 5.69 -27.38 27.62
C THR A 225 6.25 -28.23 26.48
N GLN A 226 5.97 -29.55 26.46
CA GLN A 226 6.32 -30.46 25.35
C GLN A 226 5.16 -30.77 24.41
N ILE A 227 4.07 -29.97 24.46
CA ILE A 227 2.88 -30.17 23.63
C ILE A 227 3.24 -29.86 22.17
N SER A 228 3.11 -30.84 21.29
CA SER A 228 3.41 -30.69 19.85
C SER A 228 2.16 -30.59 18.97
N SER A 229 1.00 -31.05 19.45
CA SER A 229 -0.29 -30.92 18.76
C SER A 229 -1.37 -30.53 19.78
N LEU A 230 -2.28 -29.65 19.42
CA LEU A 230 -3.37 -29.19 20.29
C LEU A 230 -4.68 -29.06 19.49
N THR A 231 -5.74 -29.61 20.09
CA THR A 231 -7.10 -29.44 19.57
C THR A 231 -7.82 -28.33 20.33
N ILE A 232 -8.33 -27.33 19.62
CA ILE A 232 -9.14 -26.22 20.16
C ILE A 232 -10.62 -26.55 19.97
N PRO A 233 -11.41 -26.54 21.05
CA PRO A 233 -12.84 -26.87 20.98
C PRO A 233 -13.64 -25.79 20.25
N ALA A 234 -14.66 -26.20 19.51
CA ALA A 234 -15.54 -25.33 18.72
C ALA A 234 -16.24 -24.23 19.56
N GLY A 235 -16.39 -24.46 20.86
CA GLY A 235 -17.06 -23.53 21.76
C GLY A 235 -16.24 -22.32 22.19
N LEU A 236 -14.94 -22.26 21.89
CA LEU A 236 -14.05 -21.15 22.30
C LEU A 236 -14.42 -19.87 21.58
N THR A 237 -14.67 -18.79 22.34
CA THR A 237 -15.08 -17.49 21.81
C THR A 237 -14.19 -16.34 22.24
N TYR A 238 -13.34 -16.53 23.26
CA TYR A 238 -12.49 -15.47 23.79
C TYR A 238 -11.09 -15.98 24.12
N CYS A 239 -10.06 -15.30 23.62
CA CYS A 239 -8.67 -15.51 23.93
C CYS A 239 -8.09 -14.27 24.61
N ALA A 240 -7.58 -14.43 25.82
CA ALA A 240 -6.91 -13.34 26.53
C ALA A 240 -5.56 -13.01 25.89
N THR A 241 -5.11 -11.77 26.07
CA THR A 241 -3.80 -11.30 25.63
C THR A 241 -2.96 -10.83 26.81
N GLY A 242 -1.67 -11.07 26.77
CA GLY A 242 -0.65 -10.51 27.67
C GLY A 242 0.26 -9.55 26.90
N GLY A 243 1.06 -8.75 27.63
CA GLY A 243 1.96 -7.75 27.04
C GLY A 243 1.36 -6.34 27.05
N SER A 244 2.22 -5.33 26.94
CA SER A 244 1.85 -3.90 27.09
C SER A 244 1.85 -3.10 25.80
N SER A 245 2.33 -3.67 24.69
CA SER A 245 2.38 -3.00 23.38
C SER A 245 2.10 -4.00 22.25
N SER A 246 1.74 -3.51 21.07
CA SER A 246 1.45 -4.33 19.88
C SER A 246 2.53 -5.36 19.55
N ASP A 247 3.82 -5.02 19.80
CA ASP A 247 4.96 -5.89 19.47
C ASP A 247 5.29 -6.91 20.58
N THR A 248 4.80 -6.67 21.79
CA THR A 248 4.99 -7.55 22.97
C THR A 248 3.75 -8.37 23.32
N MET A 249 2.61 -8.10 22.65
CA MET A 249 1.38 -8.86 22.87
C MET A 249 1.50 -10.31 22.44
N PHE A 250 0.88 -11.20 23.20
CA PHE A 250 0.78 -12.64 22.92
C PHE A 250 -0.54 -13.19 23.44
N GLY A 251 -1.05 -14.20 22.75
CA GLY A 251 -2.31 -14.87 23.06
C GLY A 251 -2.13 -16.19 23.80
N PRO A 252 -3.14 -17.05 23.79
CA PRO A 252 -3.13 -18.34 24.46
C PRO A 252 -1.93 -19.23 24.12
N LEU A 253 -1.52 -19.24 22.86
CA LEU A 253 -0.40 -20.07 22.38
C LEU A 253 0.94 -19.32 22.38
N GLY A 254 1.00 -18.15 23.01
CA GLY A 254 2.24 -17.41 23.21
C GLY A 254 3.28 -18.26 23.93
N ASP A 255 4.53 -18.28 23.39
CA ASP A 255 5.66 -19.07 23.91
C ASP A 255 5.45 -20.59 23.97
N ALA A 256 4.47 -21.13 23.21
CA ALA A 256 4.28 -22.57 23.00
C ALA A 256 5.34 -23.10 22.02
N ASN A 257 6.59 -23.15 22.44
CA ASN A 257 7.78 -23.36 21.60
C ASN A 257 7.89 -24.75 20.95
N THR A 258 7.06 -25.72 21.33
CA THR A 258 7.06 -27.09 20.79
C THR A 258 5.84 -27.37 19.92
N LEU A 259 4.83 -26.51 19.97
CA LEU A 259 3.56 -26.68 19.25
C LEU A 259 3.77 -26.55 17.74
N LYS A 260 3.50 -27.64 17.00
CA LYS A 260 3.65 -27.70 15.53
C LYS A 260 2.32 -27.74 14.80
N GLU A 261 1.33 -28.35 15.41
CA GLU A 261 0.03 -28.58 14.81
C GLU A 261 -1.09 -28.03 15.66
N LEU A 262 -1.99 -27.28 15.04
CA LEU A 262 -3.22 -26.77 15.65
C LEU A 262 -4.43 -27.31 14.89
N ILE A 263 -5.31 -27.98 15.63
CA ILE A 263 -6.54 -28.58 15.09
C ILE A 263 -7.73 -27.82 15.67
N LEU A 264 -8.55 -27.24 14.83
CA LEU A 264 -9.81 -26.60 15.24
C LEU A 264 -10.94 -27.59 15.08
N GLU A 265 -11.78 -27.78 16.14
CA GLU A 265 -12.88 -28.73 16.08
C GLU A 265 -13.99 -28.30 15.10
N PRO A 266 -14.58 -29.26 14.36
CA PRO A 266 -15.80 -29.01 13.57
C PRO A 266 -16.93 -28.40 14.43
N GLY A 267 -17.64 -27.41 13.85
CA GLY A 267 -18.65 -26.63 14.53
C GLY A 267 -18.15 -25.28 15.09
N MET A 268 -16.86 -24.98 14.95
CA MET A 268 -16.34 -23.63 15.18
C MET A 268 -16.80 -22.71 14.02
N GLU A 269 -17.54 -21.64 14.35
CA GLU A 269 -18.07 -20.70 13.35
C GLU A 269 -17.09 -19.55 13.08
N CYS A 270 -16.32 -19.13 14.09
CA CYS A 270 -15.34 -18.06 14.00
C CYS A 270 -14.06 -18.49 14.73
N ILE A 271 -12.90 -18.30 14.10
CA ILE A 271 -11.61 -18.43 14.80
C ILE A 271 -11.47 -17.22 15.71
N PRO A 272 -11.33 -17.40 17.05
CA PRO A 272 -11.25 -16.27 17.97
C PRO A 272 -10.06 -15.35 17.69
N ASP A 273 -10.23 -14.07 18.01
CA ASP A 273 -9.16 -13.09 17.99
C ASP A 273 -7.98 -13.57 18.87
N ASN A 274 -6.77 -13.31 18.41
CA ASN A 274 -5.52 -13.54 19.15
C ASN A 274 -5.22 -15.02 19.49
N LEU A 275 -5.90 -16.00 18.94
CA LEU A 275 -5.77 -17.42 19.31
C LEU A 275 -4.30 -17.89 19.36
N ALA A 276 -3.55 -17.65 18.30
CA ALA A 276 -2.14 -18.01 18.16
C ALA A 276 -1.24 -16.77 17.97
N LEU A 277 -1.67 -15.63 18.50
CA LEU A 277 -0.87 -14.41 18.51
C LEU A 277 0.42 -14.62 19.29
N VAL A 278 1.56 -14.30 18.67
CA VAL A 278 2.88 -14.40 19.31
C VAL A 278 3.67 -13.11 19.19
N LYS A 279 4.59 -12.90 20.13
CA LYS A 279 5.54 -11.78 20.10
C LYS A 279 6.36 -11.82 18.81
N SER A 280 6.74 -10.67 18.28
CA SER A 280 7.51 -10.54 17.03
C SER A 280 8.86 -11.27 17.06
N VAL A 281 9.42 -11.53 18.24
CA VAL A 281 10.72 -12.15 18.45
C VAL A 281 10.64 -13.59 19.00
N SER A 282 9.44 -14.12 19.32
CA SER A 282 9.31 -15.46 19.84
C SER A 282 9.16 -16.50 18.73
N ASN A 283 9.86 -17.59 18.88
CA ASN A 283 9.85 -18.71 17.94
C ASN A 283 8.62 -19.58 18.15
N THR A 284 7.48 -19.28 17.51
CA THR A 284 6.47 -20.33 17.36
C THR A 284 6.99 -21.41 16.43
N HIS A 285 6.67 -22.65 16.77
CA HIS A 285 6.97 -23.80 15.92
C HIS A 285 5.74 -24.27 15.12
N LEU A 286 4.64 -23.48 15.15
CA LEU A 286 3.40 -23.81 14.43
C LEU A 286 3.68 -23.88 12.92
N THR A 287 3.56 -25.09 12.37
CA THR A 287 3.80 -25.35 10.94
C THR A 287 2.51 -25.68 10.18
N SER A 288 1.46 -26.11 10.89
CA SER A 288 0.18 -26.47 10.27
C SER A 288 -1.01 -26.08 11.14
N VAL A 289 -2.08 -25.67 10.48
CA VAL A 289 -3.38 -25.37 11.07
C VAL A 289 -4.46 -26.08 10.26
N SER A 290 -5.30 -26.87 10.93
CA SER A 290 -6.49 -27.48 10.32
C SER A 290 -7.71 -26.63 10.66
N ILE A 291 -8.28 -25.99 9.65
CA ILE A 291 -9.47 -25.13 9.76
C ILE A 291 -10.68 -25.92 9.21
N PRO A 292 -11.74 -26.15 10.00
CA PRO A 292 -12.90 -26.90 9.52
C PRO A 292 -13.83 -26.06 8.64
N ASP A 293 -14.61 -26.73 7.78
CA ASP A 293 -15.57 -26.11 6.87
C ASP A 293 -16.74 -25.37 7.54
N SER A 294 -16.81 -25.40 8.87
CA SER A 294 -17.81 -24.62 9.63
C SER A 294 -17.36 -23.18 9.90
N VAL A 295 -16.07 -22.84 9.69
CA VAL A 295 -15.53 -21.52 9.97
C VAL A 295 -15.94 -20.55 8.86
N THR A 296 -16.58 -19.44 9.24
CA THR A 296 -17.02 -18.38 8.33
C THR A 296 -16.12 -17.14 8.37
N SER A 297 -15.35 -16.96 9.45
CA SER A 297 -14.42 -15.85 9.59
C SER A 297 -13.17 -16.21 10.42
N ILE A 298 -12.06 -15.55 10.09
CA ILE A 298 -10.80 -15.66 10.82
C ILE A 298 -10.60 -14.38 11.61
N GLY A 299 -10.50 -14.50 12.94
CA GLY A 299 -10.45 -13.39 13.87
C GLY A 299 -9.18 -12.55 13.79
N LYS A 300 -9.23 -11.38 14.40
CA LYS A 300 -8.16 -10.38 14.44
C LYS A 300 -6.91 -10.96 15.10
N TYR A 301 -5.75 -10.83 14.44
CA TYR A 301 -4.46 -11.33 14.90
C TYR A 301 -4.44 -12.83 15.24
N ALA A 302 -5.38 -13.62 14.73
CA ALA A 302 -5.53 -15.04 15.11
C ALA A 302 -4.26 -15.84 14.95
N PHE A 303 -3.43 -15.57 13.95
CA PHE A 303 -2.16 -16.23 13.64
C PHE A 303 -1.01 -15.23 13.46
N LYS A 304 -1.10 -14.04 14.07
CA LYS A 304 -0.04 -13.02 13.96
C LYS A 304 1.30 -13.57 14.42
N ASN A 305 2.34 -13.38 13.59
CA ASN A 305 3.73 -13.81 13.81
C ASN A 305 3.92 -15.35 13.90
N CYS A 306 3.03 -16.15 13.32
CA CYS A 306 3.27 -17.58 13.15
C CYS A 306 4.34 -17.83 12.09
N VAL A 307 5.60 -17.49 12.42
CA VAL A 307 6.74 -17.38 11.48
C VAL A 307 7.19 -18.70 10.85
N LYS A 308 6.69 -19.85 11.30
CA LYS A 308 7.00 -21.19 10.76
C LYS A 308 5.89 -21.75 9.88
N LEU A 309 4.71 -21.10 9.84
CA LEU A 309 3.60 -21.52 8.98
C LEU A 309 4.01 -21.35 7.52
N VAL A 310 3.94 -22.45 6.74
CA VAL A 310 4.43 -22.46 5.34
C VAL A 310 3.27 -22.34 4.36
N ASN A 311 2.18 -23.05 4.63
CA ASN A 311 0.99 -23.03 3.79
C ASN A 311 -0.25 -22.95 4.68
N ILE A 312 -1.31 -22.34 4.18
CA ILE A 312 -2.61 -22.34 4.82
C ILE A 312 -3.70 -22.65 3.79
N SER A 313 -4.66 -23.51 4.18
CA SER A 313 -5.88 -23.74 3.41
C SER A 313 -7.05 -23.09 4.15
N ILE A 314 -7.70 -22.16 3.47
CA ILE A 314 -8.87 -21.44 3.98
C ILE A 314 -10.10 -22.07 3.35
N PRO A 315 -11.01 -22.69 4.14
CA PRO A 315 -12.17 -23.39 3.61
C PRO A 315 -13.17 -22.45 2.94
N ASP A 316 -13.98 -23.00 2.01
CA ASP A 316 -14.94 -22.23 1.19
C ASP A 316 -16.07 -21.55 1.98
N SER A 317 -16.24 -21.87 3.24
CA SER A 317 -17.15 -21.22 4.16
C SER A 317 -16.67 -19.84 4.65
N VAL A 318 -15.34 -19.56 4.55
CA VAL A 318 -14.76 -18.31 5.04
C VAL A 318 -15.03 -17.17 4.06
N THR A 319 -15.67 -16.12 4.55
CA THR A 319 -15.97 -14.91 3.79
C THR A 319 -15.10 -13.72 4.18
N VAL A 320 -14.55 -13.72 5.41
CA VAL A 320 -13.77 -12.59 5.94
C VAL A 320 -12.51 -13.05 6.64
N ILE A 321 -11.38 -12.40 6.31
CA ILE A 321 -10.11 -12.48 7.05
C ILE A 321 -9.91 -11.13 7.73
N SER A 322 -9.92 -11.14 9.07
CA SER A 322 -9.87 -9.91 9.88
C SER A 322 -8.48 -9.30 9.97
N ASP A 323 -8.38 -8.13 10.61
CA ASP A 323 -7.17 -7.33 10.74
C ASP A 323 -5.99 -8.15 11.27
N GLY A 324 -4.86 -8.06 10.59
CA GLY A 324 -3.60 -8.68 10.99
C GLY A 324 -3.65 -10.19 11.22
N ALA A 325 -4.68 -10.90 10.71
CA ALA A 325 -4.90 -12.32 11.00
C ALA A 325 -3.67 -13.19 10.78
N PHE A 326 -2.88 -12.92 9.74
CA PHE A 326 -1.63 -13.60 9.39
C PHE A 326 -0.44 -12.64 9.32
N TYR A 327 -0.54 -11.47 9.96
CA TYR A 327 0.55 -10.50 9.99
C TYR A 327 1.88 -11.16 10.40
N GLY A 328 2.94 -10.94 9.63
CA GLY A 328 4.29 -11.44 9.96
C GLY A 328 4.47 -12.95 9.88
N CYS A 329 3.61 -13.69 9.17
CA CYS A 329 3.81 -15.10 8.84
C CYS A 329 4.93 -15.25 7.80
N LYS A 330 6.19 -15.01 8.21
CA LYS A 330 7.34 -14.81 7.33
C LYS A 330 7.71 -15.97 6.43
N LYS A 331 7.29 -17.19 6.74
CA LYS A 331 7.52 -18.39 5.91
C LYS A 331 6.32 -18.82 5.11
N LEU A 332 5.21 -18.08 5.15
CA LEU A 332 4.03 -18.38 4.37
C LEU A 332 4.34 -18.19 2.89
N ILE A 333 4.34 -19.30 2.13
CA ILE A 333 4.66 -19.32 0.69
C ILE A 333 3.40 -19.27 -0.15
N SER A 334 2.37 -20.02 0.27
CA SER A 334 1.13 -20.13 -0.49
C SER A 334 -0.11 -20.20 0.37
N ILE A 335 -1.20 -19.70 -0.18
CA ILE A 335 -2.54 -19.68 0.42
C ILE A 335 -3.50 -20.37 -0.55
N HIS A 336 -4.22 -21.38 -0.06
CA HIS A 336 -5.39 -21.90 -0.75
C HIS A 336 -6.60 -21.09 -0.29
N TRP A 337 -7.13 -20.27 -1.18
CA TRP A 337 -8.20 -19.34 -0.89
C TRP A 337 -9.58 -20.00 -0.87
N SER A 338 -10.45 -19.50 0.00
CA SER A 338 -11.89 -19.75 -0.06
C SER A 338 -12.47 -19.19 -1.36
N GLU A 339 -13.26 -19.99 -2.07
CA GLU A 339 -14.00 -19.52 -3.26
C GLU A 339 -15.14 -18.53 -2.91
N SER A 340 -15.47 -18.39 -1.62
CA SER A 340 -16.47 -17.46 -1.10
C SER A 340 -15.85 -16.23 -0.40
N LEU A 341 -14.54 -16.06 -0.43
CA LEU A 341 -13.87 -14.97 0.27
C LEU A 341 -14.26 -13.62 -0.33
N GLU A 342 -14.77 -12.73 0.51
CA GLU A 342 -15.22 -11.40 0.15
C GLU A 342 -14.27 -10.29 0.60
N GLN A 343 -13.70 -10.44 1.80
CA GLN A 343 -12.93 -9.37 2.42
C GLN A 343 -11.63 -9.86 3.07
N ILE A 344 -10.57 -9.14 2.78
CA ILE A 344 -9.27 -9.24 3.45
C ILE A 344 -9.02 -7.88 4.10
N ASN A 345 -9.00 -7.82 5.43
CA ASN A 345 -8.98 -6.56 6.16
C ASN A 345 -7.56 -6.01 6.39
N TYR A 346 -7.47 -4.96 7.20
CA TYR A 346 -6.27 -4.20 7.51
C TYR A 346 -5.09 -5.10 7.94
N GLU A 347 -3.91 -4.97 7.30
CA GLU A 347 -2.66 -5.69 7.60
C GLU A 347 -2.76 -7.24 7.61
N ALA A 348 -3.82 -7.83 7.04
CA ALA A 348 -4.12 -9.26 7.23
C ALA A 348 -2.96 -10.20 6.89
N PHE A 349 -2.14 -9.89 5.88
CA PHE A 349 -0.94 -10.63 5.45
C PHE A 349 0.30 -9.71 5.36
N GLU A 350 0.30 -8.58 6.03
CA GLU A 350 1.46 -7.69 6.02
C GLU A 350 2.71 -8.42 6.53
N ASN A 351 3.88 -8.15 5.92
CA ASN A 351 5.14 -8.81 6.25
C ASN A 351 5.17 -10.35 6.04
N CYS A 352 4.31 -10.91 5.16
CA CYS A 352 4.43 -12.28 4.69
C CYS A 352 5.51 -12.38 3.59
N VAL A 353 6.76 -12.16 3.98
CA VAL A 353 7.90 -11.92 3.08
C VAL A 353 8.24 -13.07 2.13
N SER A 354 7.76 -14.30 2.37
CA SER A 354 7.97 -15.46 1.51
C SER A 354 6.79 -15.77 0.59
N LEU A 355 5.70 -15.01 0.64
CA LEU A 355 4.53 -15.24 -0.21
C LEU A 355 4.89 -14.95 -1.67
N GLU A 356 4.70 -15.94 -2.57
CA GLU A 356 5.24 -15.88 -3.94
C GLU A 356 4.24 -15.41 -4.98
N ALA A 357 2.99 -15.86 -4.90
CA ALA A 357 1.94 -15.51 -5.85
C ALA A 357 0.55 -15.54 -5.23
N ILE A 358 -0.33 -14.69 -5.72
CA ILE A 358 -1.74 -14.64 -5.29
C ILE A 358 -2.65 -14.69 -6.51
N THR A 359 -3.67 -15.57 -6.42
CA THR A 359 -4.83 -15.51 -7.31
C THR A 359 -6.08 -15.34 -6.44
N PHE A 360 -6.68 -14.17 -6.50
CA PHE A 360 -7.89 -13.86 -5.72
C PHE A 360 -9.13 -14.54 -6.31
N PRO A 361 -10.04 -15.05 -5.46
CA PRO A 361 -11.31 -15.62 -5.92
C PRO A 361 -12.22 -14.53 -6.50
N LYS A 362 -13.17 -14.95 -7.32
CA LYS A 362 -14.14 -14.06 -8.01
C LYS A 362 -15.06 -13.27 -7.06
N THR A 363 -15.16 -13.69 -5.80
CA THR A 363 -16.05 -13.11 -4.77
C THR A 363 -15.41 -11.95 -4.03
N ILE A 364 -14.06 -11.81 -4.14
CA ILE A 364 -13.34 -10.73 -3.45
C ILE A 364 -13.89 -9.36 -3.85
N ASN A 365 -14.20 -8.52 -2.89
CA ASN A 365 -14.67 -7.15 -3.10
C ASN A 365 -13.79 -6.12 -2.39
N THR A 366 -13.06 -6.51 -1.35
CA THR A 366 -12.22 -5.60 -0.59
C THR A 366 -10.87 -6.23 -0.28
N ILE A 367 -9.79 -5.53 -0.69
CA ILE A 367 -8.43 -5.77 -0.23
C ILE A 367 -8.06 -4.56 0.63
N GLY A 368 -8.04 -4.76 1.95
CA GLY A 368 -7.92 -3.73 2.97
C GLY A 368 -6.59 -3.00 2.99
N PRO A 369 -6.48 -1.93 3.79
CA PRO A 369 -5.24 -1.17 3.88
C PRO A 369 -4.08 -2.04 4.35
N SER A 370 -2.92 -1.89 3.73
CA SER A 370 -1.69 -2.64 4.02
C SER A 370 -1.84 -4.17 4.01
N ALA A 371 -2.92 -4.72 3.44
CA ALA A 371 -3.26 -6.15 3.56
C ALA A 371 -2.11 -7.08 3.14
N PHE A 372 -1.29 -6.72 2.15
CA PHE A 372 -0.11 -7.44 1.66
C PHE A 372 1.14 -6.54 1.60
N SER A 373 1.17 -5.46 2.38
CA SER A 373 2.36 -4.61 2.46
C SER A 373 3.58 -5.43 2.88
N ASP A 374 4.75 -5.11 2.30
CA ASP A 374 6.02 -5.77 2.59
C ASP A 374 6.06 -7.30 2.32
N CYS A 375 5.19 -7.80 1.42
CA CYS A 375 5.30 -9.15 0.86
C CYS A 375 6.40 -9.17 -0.22
N THR A 376 7.66 -9.12 0.21
CA THR A 376 8.82 -8.82 -0.65
C THR A 376 9.16 -9.89 -1.68
N SER A 377 8.65 -11.13 -1.55
CA SER A 377 8.80 -12.20 -2.54
C SER A 377 7.60 -12.32 -3.50
N LEU A 378 6.53 -11.52 -3.27
CA LEU A 378 5.33 -11.60 -4.09
C LEU A 378 5.64 -11.13 -5.52
N SER A 379 5.68 -12.07 -6.47
CA SER A 379 6.06 -11.83 -7.86
C SER A 379 4.88 -11.61 -8.81
N SER A 380 3.71 -12.10 -8.46
CA SER A 380 2.52 -11.98 -9.30
C SER A 380 1.22 -11.91 -8.52
N ILE A 381 0.31 -11.08 -9.03
CA ILE A 381 -1.07 -10.95 -8.54
C ILE A 381 -2.01 -11.16 -9.71
N SER A 382 -3.04 -11.97 -9.50
CA SER A 382 -4.11 -12.19 -10.47
C SER A 382 -5.46 -12.31 -9.78
N PHE A 383 -6.51 -12.12 -10.54
CA PHE A 383 -7.90 -12.26 -10.10
C PHE A 383 -8.60 -13.29 -10.97
N THR A 384 -9.40 -14.15 -10.39
CA THR A 384 -10.25 -15.07 -11.15
C THR A 384 -11.34 -14.25 -11.84
N ASP A 385 -11.40 -14.29 -13.17
CA ASP A 385 -12.36 -13.52 -13.95
C ASP A 385 -13.82 -13.83 -13.56
N ASN A 386 -14.53 -12.78 -13.20
CA ASN A 386 -15.97 -12.83 -12.99
C ASN A 386 -16.70 -12.23 -14.21
N ASN A 387 -16.97 -13.05 -15.21
CA ASN A 387 -17.67 -12.64 -16.45
C ASN A 387 -19.15 -12.28 -16.26
N LYS A 388 -19.71 -12.35 -15.03
CA LYS A 388 -21.13 -12.08 -14.78
C LYS A 388 -21.33 -11.29 -13.48
N GLY A 389 -21.21 -9.97 -13.56
CA GLY A 389 -21.81 -9.08 -12.55
C GLY A 389 -21.35 -9.27 -11.11
N GLY A 390 -20.07 -9.60 -10.89
CA GLY A 390 -19.47 -9.66 -9.56
C GLY A 390 -19.39 -8.28 -8.89
N ALA A 391 -19.21 -8.28 -7.58
CA ALA A 391 -18.96 -7.07 -6.82
C ALA A 391 -17.72 -6.37 -7.36
N TYR A 392 -17.71 -5.05 -7.30
CA TYR A 392 -16.49 -4.28 -7.60
C TYR A 392 -15.44 -4.54 -6.55
N VAL A 393 -14.18 -4.56 -6.96
CA VAL A 393 -13.03 -4.75 -6.09
C VAL A 393 -12.39 -3.40 -5.79
N ASP A 394 -12.27 -3.09 -4.51
CA ASP A 394 -11.54 -1.93 -4.02
C ASP A 394 -10.18 -2.39 -3.44
N ILE A 395 -9.08 -1.95 -4.05
CA ILE A 395 -7.73 -2.11 -3.53
C ILE A 395 -7.41 -0.87 -2.71
N GLN A 396 -7.36 -1.02 -1.39
CA GLN A 396 -7.25 0.11 -0.47
C GLN A 396 -5.80 0.58 -0.26
N SER A 397 -5.62 1.57 0.63
CA SER A 397 -4.32 2.23 0.84
C SER A 397 -3.22 1.25 1.18
N SER A 398 -2.06 1.37 0.52
CA SER A 398 -0.85 0.58 0.75
C SER A 398 -1.02 -0.93 0.63
N ALA A 399 -2.13 -1.42 0.04
CA ALA A 399 -2.50 -2.84 0.05
C ALA A 399 -1.37 -3.76 -0.43
N PHE A 400 -0.56 -3.34 -1.40
CA PHE A 400 0.61 -4.05 -1.94
C PHE A 400 1.88 -3.19 -1.91
N SER A 401 1.96 -2.26 -0.96
CA SER A 401 3.15 -1.42 -0.81
C SER A 401 4.38 -2.26 -0.53
N ASN A 402 5.53 -1.90 -1.13
CA ASN A 402 6.81 -2.59 -0.96
C ASN A 402 6.83 -4.09 -1.35
N CYS A 403 5.92 -4.55 -2.21
CA CYS A 403 6.03 -5.86 -2.87
C CYS A 403 7.17 -5.80 -3.91
N THR A 404 8.42 -5.80 -3.45
CA THR A 404 9.59 -5.46 -4.26
C THR A 404 9.87 -6.45 -5.39
N ALA A 405 9.43 -7.70 -5.29
CA ALA A 405 9.55 -8.71 -6.34
C ALA A 405 8.39 -8.69 -7.35
N LEU A 406 7.38 -7.84 -7.17
CA LEU A 406 6.18 -7.83 -8.01
C LEU A 406 6.53 -7.41 -9.44
N GLU A 407 6.43 -8.34 -10.37
CA GLU A 407 6.71 -8.15 -11.80
C GLU A 407 5.43 -8.02 -12.62
N ASN A 408 4.37 -8.75 -12.22
CA ASN A 408 3.18 -8.91 -13.02
C ASN A 408 1.90 -8.70 -12.18
N ILE A 409 1.01 -7.88 -12.71
CA ILE A 409 -0.34 -7.70 -12.18
C ILE A 409 -1.32 -7.96 -13.33
N SER A 410 -2.29 -8.85 -13.08
CA SER A 410 -3.42 -9.06 -13.99
C SER A 410 -4.68 -8.60 -13.28
N PHE A 411 -5.10 -7.38 -13.57
CA PHE A 411 -6.33 -6.81 -13.01
C PHE A 411 -7.57 -7.50 -13.59
N SER A 412 -8.57 -7.73 -12.73
CA SER A 412 -9.88 -8.17 -13.20
C SER A 412 -10.71 -6.97 -13.66
N LYS A 413 -11.69 -7.23 -14.52
CA LYS A 413 -12.66 -6.22 -15.00
C LYS A 413 -13.54 -5.60 -13.91
N ASN A 414 -13.39 -6.04 -12.66
CA ASN A 414 -14.16 -5.55 -11.53
C ASN A 414 -13.36 -4.62 -10.60
N VAL A 415 -12.04 -4.50 -10.76
CA VAL A 415 -11.24 -3.54 -9.98
C VAL A 415 -11.60 -2.13 -10.42
N ARG A 416 -12.15 -1.32 -9.51
CA ARG A 416 -12.59 0.06 -9.83
C ARG A 416 -11.79 1.15 -9.14
N TYR A 417 -11.11 0.82 -8.07
CA TYR A 417 -10.42 1.77 -7.19
C TYR A 417 -9.03 1.29 -6.80
N LEU A 418 -8.04 2.14 -6.99
CA LEU A 418 -6.68 1.98 -6.50
C LEU A 418 -6.40 3.05 -5.44
N GLY A 419 -6.21 2.63 -4.21
CA GLY A 419 -6.01 3.50 -3.05
C GLY A 419 -4.64 4.16 -2.98
N ASP A 420 -4.47 5.03 -2.00
CA ASP A 420 -3.21 5.71 -1.71
C ASP A 420 -2.07 4.72 -1.58
N SER A 421 -0.96 4.94 -2.30
CA SER A 421 0.24 4.11 -2.21
C SER A 421 0.01 2.60 -2.46
N SER A 422 -1.11 2.20 -3.10
CA SER A 422 -1.54 0.80 -3.18
C SER A 422 -0.49 -0.16 -3.76
N PHE A 423 0.39 0.31 -4.66
CA PHE A 423 1.53 -0.41 -5.25
C PHE A 423 2.84 0.36 -5.10
N SER A 424 2.91 1.29 -4.14
CA SER A 424 4.13 2.07 -3.92
C SER A 424 5.31 1.17 -3.56
N GLY A 425 6.50 1.40 -4.14
CA GLY A 425 7.70 0.63 -3.84
C GLY A 425 7.78 -0.75 -4.52
N CYS A 426 6.87 -1.10 -5.45
CA CYS A 426 6.95 -2.31 -6.26
C CYS A 426 8.08 -2.17 -7.31
N SER A 427 9.33 -2.30 -6.86
CA SER A 427 10.51 -1.91 -7.62
C SER A 427 10.82 -2.80 -8.84
N SER A 428 10.31 -4.03 -8.89
CA SER A 428 10.47 -4.93 -10.04
C SER A 428 9.40 -4.77 -11.13
N LEU A 429 8.34 -3.99 -10.86
CA LEU A 429 7.25 -3.79 -11.79
C LEU A 429 7.72 -3.01 -13.02
N THR A 430 7.54 -3.57 -14.22
CA THR A 430 8.07 -2.97 -15.46
C THR A 430 7.01 -2.35 -16.34
N ASN A 431 5.84 -2.96 -16.44
CA ASN A 431 4.72 -2.52 -17.25
C ASN A 431 3.41 -2.78 -16.49
N VAL A 432 2.46 -1.85 -16.59
CA VAL A 432 1.13 -1.98 -16.00
C VAL A 432 0.07 -1.67 -17.05
N GLU A 433 -0.86 -2.58 -17.22
CA GLU A 433 -2.06 -2.37 -18.01
C GLU A 433 -3.27 -2.34 -17.06
N LEU A 434 -3.94 -1.21 -17.00
CA LEU A 434 -5.11 -1.00 -16.14
C LEU A 434 -6.39 -1.22 -16.95
N ASP A 435 -7.33 -1.99 -16.35
CA ASP A 435 -8.63 -2.25 -16.97
C ASP A 435 -9.55 -1.03 -16.93
N ASP A 436 -10.43 -0.89 -17.92
CA ASP A 436 -11.39 0.21 -18.05
C ASP A 436 -12.44 0.30 -16.94
N ALA A 437 -12.52 -0.67 -16.04
CA ALA A 437 -13.35 -0.59 -14.84
C ALA A 437 -12.78 0.40 -13.80
N ILE A 438 -11.46 0.64 -13.83
CA ILE A 438 -10.79 1.53 -12.86
C ILE A 438 -11.16 2.98 -13.20
N THR A 439 -11.82 3.64 -12.26
CA THR A 439 -12.26 5.03 -12.39
C THR A 439 -11.46 5.99 -11.52
N THR A 440 -10.76 5.47 -10.53
CA THR A 440 -10.01 6.27 -9.55
C THR A 440 -8.66 5.65 -9.25
N ILE A 441 -7.62 6.43 -9.37
CA ILE A 441 -6.25 6.13 -8.93
C ILE A 441 -5.86 7.23 -7.94
N GLU A 442 -5.58 6.85 -6.71
CA GLU A 442 -5.22 7.80 -5.65
C GLU A 442 -3.73 8.17 -5.65
N ARG A 443 -3.34 9.04 -4.75
CA ARG A 443 -1.97 9.56 -4.64
C ARG A 443 -0.95 8.42 -4.44
N PHE A 444 0.25 8.59 -4.99
CA PHE A 444 1.38 7.68 -4.84
C PHE A 444 1.12 6.23 -5.27
N ALA A 445 0.02 5.92 -5.96
CA ALA A 445 -0.40 4.55 -6.24
C ALA A 445 0.72 3.66 -6.82
N PHE A 446 1.57 4.18 -7.71
CA PHE A 446 2.75 3.51 -8.29
C PHE A 446 4.04 4.28 -8.01
N CYS A 447 4.08 5.07 -6.94
CA CYS A 447 5.29 5.81 -6.55
C CYS A 447 6.43 4.85 -6.21
N ASN A 448 7.68 5.21 -6.54
CA ASN A 448 8.87 4.38 -6.29
C ASN A 448 8.87 3.01 -6.99
N CYS A 449 8.02 2.78 -8.00
CA CYS A 449 8.14 1.64 -8.90
C CYS A 449 9.32 1.89 -9.85
N SER A 450 10.54 1.72 -9.34
CA SER A 450 11.77 2.21 -9.97
C SER A 450 12.13 1.53 -11.30
N SER A 451 11.50 0.41 -11.64
CA SER A 451 11.65 -0.27 -12.95
C SER A 451 10.49 -0.01 -13.92
N LEU A 452 9.44 0.72 -13.50
CA LEU A 452 8.22 0.92 -14.29
C LEU A 452 8.49 1.84 -15.49
N LYS A 453 8.39 1.28 -16.69
CA LYS A 453 8.67 1.95 -17.97
C LYS A 453 7.42 2.39 -18.73
N SER A 454 6.31 1.70 -18.52
CA SER A 454 5.02 2.03 -19.13
C SER A 454 3.86 1.72 -18.23
N ILE A 455 2.82 2.56 -18.31
CA ILE A 455 1.52 2.36 -17.71
C ILE A 455 0.45 2.78 -18.71
N THR A 456 -0.54 1.91 -18.93
CA THR A 456 -1.72 2.23 -19.74
C THR A 456 -2.85 2.61 -18.80
N LEU A 457 -3.28 3.87 -18.88
CA LEU A 457 -4.40 4.37 -18.07
C LEU A 457 -5.75 3.96 -18.68
N PRO A 458 -6.75 3.64 -17.83
CA PRO A 458 -8.06 3.23 -18.32
C PRO A 458 -8.82 4.38 -19.00
N SER A 459 -9.53 4.09 -20.09
CA SER A 459 -10.29 5.09 -20.84
C SER A 459 -11.40 5.76 -20.03
N LYS A 460 -11.89 5.09 -18.97
CA LYS A 460 -12.95 5.60 -18.07
C LYS A 460 -12.43 6.25 -16.80
N LEU A 461 -11.11 6.46 -16.69
CA LEU A 461 -10.51 7.14 -15.53
C LEU A 461 -11.12 8.54 -15.34
N LYS A 462 -11.56 8.83 -14.10
CA LYS A 462 -12.15 10.11 -13.70
C LYS A 462 -11.27 10.91 -12.75
N LYS A 463 -10.58 10.23 -11.87
CA LYS A 463 -9.76 10.85 -10.82
C LYS A 463 -8.34 10.30 -10.83
N LEU A 464 -7.36 11.21 -10.75
CA LEU A 464 -5.94 10.91 -10.68
C LEU A 464 -5.29 11.64 -9.49
N GLY A 465 -4.71 10.87 -8.59
CA GLY A 465 -4.05 11.35 -7.40
C GLY A 465 -2.67 11.94 -7.68
N TYR A 466 -2.21 12.85 -6.83
CA TYR A 466 -0.91 13.47 -6.99
C TYR A 466 0.24 12.46 -6.86
N SER A 467 1.31 12.69 -7.61
CA SER A 467 2.55 11.89 -7.60
C SER A 467 2.34 10.39 -7.82
N PHE A 468 1.29 9.99 -8.56
CA PHE A 468 0.93 8.58 -8.70
C PHE A 468 2.01 7.71 -9.35
N ILE A 469 2.91 8.29 -10.17
CA ILE A 469 4.06 7.64 -10.82
C ILE A 469 5.39 8.31 -10.47
N ALA A 470 5.48 8.95 -9.30
CA ALA A 470 6.75 9.56 -8.89
C ALA A 470 7.88 8.52 -8.80
N ASN A 471 9.10 8.89 -9.21
CA ASN A 471 10.28 8.04 -9.18
C ASN A 471 10.15 6.73 -9.98
N THR A 472 9.49 6.77 -11.14
CA THR A 472 9.42 5.68 -12.13
C THR A 472 10.36 5.93 -13.30
N GLN A 473 10.40 5.01 -14.29
CA GLN A 473 11.16 5.14 -15.55
C GLN A 473 10.27 5.54 -16.75
N ILE A 474 9.02 5.96 -16.50
CA ILE A 474 8.07 6.32 -17.56
C ILE A 474 8.58 7.57 -18.28
N THR A 475 8.71 7.49 -19.61
CA THR A 475 9.18 8.60 -20.45
C THR A 475 8.09 9.25 -21.30
N SER A 476 7.00 8.53 -21.57
CA SER A 476 5.82 9.01 -22.29
C SER A 476 4.57 8.49 -21.59
N LEU A 477 3.53 9.33 -21.50
CA LEU A 477 2.25 8.99 -20.85
C LEU A 477 1.09 9.54 -21.65
N THR A 478 0.09 8.69 -21.88
CA THR A 478 -1.20 9.08 -22.47
C THR A 478 -2.22 9.30 -21.38
N ILE A 479 -2.86 10.45 -21.36
CA ILE A 479 -3.95 10.83 -20.44
C ILE A 479 -5.28 10.62 -21.15
N PRO A 480 -6.20 9.80 -20.59
CA PRO A 480 -7.48 9.52 -21.20
C PRO A 480 -8.40 10.75 -21.20
N ALA A 481 -9.20 10.87 -22.25
CA ALA A 481 -10.12 11.99 -22.44
C ALA A 481 -11.17 12.13 -21.33
N GLY A 482 -11.46 11.02 -20.62
CA GLY A 482 -12.43 10.98 -19.54
C GLY A 482 -11.97 11.57 -18.21
N LEU A 483 -10.68 11.92 -18.04
CA LEU A 483 -10.14 12.45 -16.80
C LEU A 483 -10.71 13.85 -16.49
N THR A 484 -11.27 14.01 -15.28
CA THR A 484 -11.89 15.27 -14.86
C THR A 484 -11.28 15.88 -13.60
N THR A 485 -10.63 15.07 -12.77
CA THR A 485 -10.15 15.49 -11.45
C THR A 485 -8.70 15.10 -11.22
N CYS A 486 -7.86 16.08 -10.92
CA CYS A 486 -6.48 15.88 -10.49
C CYS A 486 -6.33 16.45 -9.08
N THR A 487 -5.82 15.63 -8.13
CA THR A 487 -5.56 16.09 -6.77
C THR A 487 -4.18 16.73 -6.66
N THR A 488 -3.97 17.53 -5.62
CA THR A 488 -2.70 18.17 -5.33
C THR A 488 -2.15 17.72 -3.99
N GLY A 489 -0.83 17.63 -3.87
CA GLY A 489 -0.08 17.40 -2.64
C GLY A 489 0.96 18.47 -2.41
N GLY A 490 1.66 18.41 -1.27
CA GLY A 490 2.69 19.37 -0.86
C GLY A 490 2.23 20.30 0.25
N SER A 491 3.10 21.24 0.64
CA SER A 491 2.82 22.23 1.69
C SER A 491 1.68 23.17 1.27
N SER A 492 1.07 23.84 2.24
CA SER A 492 -0.01 24.82 2.03
C SER A 492 0.39 26.05 1.20
N THR A 493 1.68 26.25 0.92
CA THR A 493 2.15 27.31 0.06
C THR A 493 1.95 26.94 -1.41
N TYR A 494 1.38 27.83 -2.22
CA TYR A 494 1.10 27.61 -3.63
C TYR A 494 2.32 27.14 -4.45
N GLU A 495 3.54 27.50 -4.05
CA GLU A 495 4.77 27.17 -4.79
C GLU A 495 5.26 25.74 -4.55
N SER A 496 4.91 25.14 -3.42
CA SER A 496 5.31 23.77 -3.05
C SER A 496 4.27 22.69 -3.39
N GLN A 497 3.16 23.08 -4.03
CA GLN A 497 2.14 22.11 -4.45
C GLN A 497 2.47 21.48 -5.80
N TYR A 498 2.13 20.20 -5.94
CA TYR A 498 2.30 19.41 -7.16
C TYR A 498 1.06 18.54 -7.42
N GLY A 499 0.85 18.22 -8.69
CA GLY A 499 -0.28 17.43 -9.16
C GLY A 499 0.09 15.97 -9.45
N PRO A 500 -0.70 15.25 -10.26
CA PRO A 500 -0.51 13.84 -10.58
C PRO A 500 0.88 13.47 -11.09
N LEU A 501 1.50 14.32 -11.89
CA LEU A 501 2.81 14.08 -12.48
C LEU A 501 3.98 14.63 -11.63
N GLY A 502 3.70 15.09 -10.40
CA GLY A 502 4.72 15.50 -9.45
C GLY A 502 5.71 14.36 -9.17
N GLY A 503 7.03 14.65 -9.26
CA GLY A 503 8.07 13.64 -9.08
C GLY A 503 8.26 12.65 -10.22
N ALA A 504 7.55 12.77 -11.34
CA ALA A 504 7.75 11.98 -12.56
C ALA A 504 8.99 12.48 -13.33
N ASN A 505 10.17 12.28 -12.74
CA ASN A 505 11.44 12.91 -13.18
C ASN A 505 11.97 12.43 -14.54
N THR A 506 11.44 11.35 -15.09
CA THR A 506 11.83 10.78 -16.39
C THR A 506 10.86 11.12 -17.52
N LEU A 507 9.68 11.62 -17.18
CA LEU A 507 8.59 11.90 -18.14
C LEU A 507 8.98 13.07 -19.06
N LYS A 508 9.03 12.81 -20.37
CA LYS A 508 9.40 13.77 -21.40
C LYS A 508 8.22 14.17 -22.27
N GLU A 509 7.30 13.25 -22.49
CA GLU A 509 6.18 13.44 -23.42
C GLU A 509 4.85 13.16 -22.73
N LEU A 510 3.90 14.08 -22.91
CA LEU A 510 2.52 13.95 -22.47
C LEU A 510 1.59 14.01 -23.68
N ILE A 511 0.78 12.95 -23.83
CA ILE A 511 -0.19 12.81 -24.90
C ILE A 511 -1.58 12.88 -24.27
N LEU A 512 -2.41 13.80 -24.74
CA LEU A 512 -3.80 13.90 -24.33
C LEU A 512 -4.68 13.24 -25.41
N GLU A 513 -5.59 12.36 -24.98
CA GLU A 513 -6.45 11.64 -25.94
C GLU A 513 -7.46 12.56 -26.63
N PRO A 514 -7.77 12.30 -27.92
CA PRO A 514 -8.87 12.95 -28.61
C PRO A 514 -10.20 12.76 -27.87
N GLY A 515 -11.01 13.85 -27.81
CA GLY A 515 -12.27 13.88 -27.05
C GLY A 515 -12.16 14.58 -25.70
N MET A 516 -10.94 14.91 -25.24
CA MET A 516 -10.75 15.76 -24.07
C MET A 516 -11.13 17.20 -24.42
N GLU A 517 -12.15 17.76 -23.78
CA GLU A 517 -12.61 19.14 -24.00
C GLU A 517 -11.95 20.14 -23.02
N TYR A 518 -11.64 19.68 -21.82
CA TYR A 518 -11.02 20.45 -20.74
C TYR A 518 -9.77 19.74 -20.22
N ILE A 519 -8.62 20.40 -20.25
CA ILE A 519 -7.43 19.87 -19.57
C ILE A 519 -7.59 20.10 -18.07
N PRO A 520 -7.59 19.06 -17.23
CA PRO A 520 -7.85 19.21 -15.80
C PRO A 520 -6.87 20.14 -15.09
N ASP A 521 -7.37 20.86 -14.10
CA ASP A 521 -6.55 21.67 -13.20
C ASP A 521 -5.44 20.85 -12.58
N ASN A 522 -4.25 21.41 -12.44
CA ASN A 522 -3.08 20.81 -11.81
C ASN A 522 -2.55 19.53 -12.48
N LEU A 523 -2.98 19.11 -13.64
CA LEU A 523 -2.62 17.82 -14.29
C LEU A 523 -1.11 17.54 -14.22
N ALA A 524 -0.28 18.46 -14.66
CA ALA A 524 1.17 18.36 -14.67
C ALA A 524 1.86 19.46 -13.84
N ARG A 525 1.19 19.97 -12.82
CA ARG A 525 1.76 20.93 -11.88
C ARG A 525 2.93 20.33 -11.11
N VAL A 526 4.05 21.03 -11.03
CA VAL A 526 5.23 20.60 -10.29
C VAL A 526 5.75 21.71 -9.38
N GLU A 527 6.52 21.34 -8.37
CA GLU A 527 7.21 22.30 -7.51
C GLU A 527 8.24 23.12 -8.28
N SER A 528 8.48 24.33 -7.85
CA SER A 528 9.43 25.24 -8.51
C SER A 528 10.88 24.74 -8.52
N THR A 529 11.24 23.86 -7.61
CA THR A 529 12.61 23.33 -7.40
C THR A 529 12.83 21.94 -7.98
N SER A 530 11.78 21.14 -8.15
CA SER A 530 11.84 19.78 -8.68
C SER A 530 11.17 19.74 -10.06
N GLY A 531 11.95 20.02 -11.11
CA GLY A 531 11.38 20.06 -12.46
C GLY A 531 11.01 18.69 -13.01
N THR A 532 9.82 18.56 -13.61
CA THR A 532 9.58 17.49 -14.59
C THR A 532 10.56 17.63 -15.76
N HIS A 533 10.85 16.50 -16.41
CA HIS A 533 11.62 16.52 -17.66
C HIS A 533 10.70 16.70 -18.89
N LEU A 534 9.45 17.12 -18.70
CA LEU A 534 8.46 17.30 -19.77
C LEU A 534 8.97 18.32 -20.80
N THR A 535 9.15 17.84 -22.01
CA THR A 535 9.65 18.63 -23.14
C THR A 535 8.61 18.86 -24.22
N SER A 536 7.58 17.99 -24.29
CA SER A 536 6.51 18.06 -25.28
C SER A 536 5.15 17.67 -24.71
N ILE A 537 4.13 18.34 -25.21
CA ILE A 537 2.73 18.09 -24.90
C ILE A 537 1.97 18.04 -26.21
N SER A 538 1.21 16.95 -26.44
CA SER A 538 0.29 16.85 -27.58
C SER A 538 -1.12 17.16 -27.10
N ILE A 539 -1.67 18.29 -27.56
CA ILE A 539 -3.02 18.76 -27.23
C ILE A 539 -3.94 18.47 -28.44
N PRO A 540 -5.01 17.69 -28.26
CA PRO A 540 -5.93 17.36 -29.36
C PRO A 540 -6.87 18.50 -29.72
N ASP A 541 -7.40 18.49 -30.97
CA ASP A 541 -8.30 19.49 -31.52
C ASP A 541 -9.67 19.57 -30.81
N SER A 542 -9.93 18.70 -29.84
CA SER A 542 -11.15 18.76 -29.02
C SER A 542 -11.03 19.67 -27.79
N VAL A 543 -9.80 20.08 -27.41
CA VAL A 543 -9.57 20.88 -26.20
C VAL A 543 -10.01 22.32 -26.43
N THR A 544 -10.90 22.80 -25.57
CA THR A 544 -11.38 24.21 -25.60
C THR A 544 -10.76 25.08 -24.51
N THR A 545 -10.35 24.44 -23.38
CA THR A 545 -9.85 25.16 -22.22
C THR A 545 -8.67 24.45 -21.59
N ILE A 546 -7.63 25.20 -21.27
CA ILE A 546 -6.48 24.74 -20.47
C ILE A 546 -6.77 25.07 -19.00
N GLY A 547 -6.79 24.07 -18.13
CA GLY A 547 -7.13 24.22 -16.71
C GLY A 547 -6.13 25.01 -15.89
N GLN A 548 -6.54 25.42 -14.70
CA GLN A 548 -5.74 26.20 -13.76
C GLN A 548 -4.52 25.41 -13.27
N TYR A 549 -3.34 26.02 -13.30
CA TYR A 549 -2.06 25.37 -12.92
C TYR A 549 -1.70 24.12 -13.75
N ALA A 550 -2.40 23.80 -14.83
CA ALA A 550 -2.30 22.53 -15.54
C ALA A 550 -0.86 22.13 -15.85
N PHE A 551 0.02 23.07 -16.21
CA PHE A 551 1.42 22.85 -16.58
C PHE A 551 2.38 23.79 -15.82
N LYS A 552 1.97 24.28 -14.62
CA LYS A 552 2.82 25.18 -13.83
C LYS A 552 4.18 24.56 -13.51
N ASN A 553 5.26 25.33 -13.68
CA ASN A 553 6.65 25.01 -13.39
C ASN A 553 7.28 23.88 -14.26
N ASN A 554 6.71 23.56 -15.42
CA ASN A 554 7.34 22.66 -16.39
C ASN A 554 8.53 23.35 -17.08
N ALA A 555 9.61 23.48 -16.32
CA ALA A 555 10.77 24.30 -16.69
C ALA A 555 11.59 23.80 -17.90
N LYS A 556 11.32 22.57 -18.39
CA LYS A 556 11.98 21.98 -19.57
C LYS A 556 11.18 22.13 -20.86
N LEU A 557 9.89 22.52 -20.76
CA LEU A 557 9.03 22.73 -21.93
C LEU A 557 9.58 23.90 -22.77
N THR A 558 9.85 23.64 -24.05
CA THR A 558 10.46 24.64 -24.95
C THR A 558 9.47 25.29 -25.89
N ASN A 559 8.49 24.55 -26.34
CA ASN A 559 7.49 25.01 -27.27
C ASN A 559 6.11 24.45 -26.90
N ILE A 560 5.06 25.19 -27.19
CA ILE A 560 3.68 24.72 -27.08
C ILE A 560 2.89 25.13 -28.31
N SER A 561 2.03 24.25 -28.81
CA SER A 561 1.10 24.52 -29.89
C SER A 561 -0.32 24.29 -29.43
N PHE A 562 -1.13 25.31 -29.45
CA PHE A 562 -2.55 25.22 -29.16
C PHE A 562 -3.34 24.96 -30.46
N PRO A 563 -4.23 23.96 -30.46
CA PRO A 563 -5.17 23.79 -31.58
C PRO A 563 -6.19 24.94 -31.63
N ASP A 564 -6.83 25.13 -32.77
CA ASP A 564 -7.75 26.25 -32.99
C ASP A 564 -9.07 26.14 -32.19
N SER A 565 -9.30 25.03 -31.51
CA SER A 565 -10.40 24.81 -30.55
C SER A 565 -10.20 25.56 -29.23
N VAL A 566 -8.93 25.83 -28.83
CA VAL A 566 -8.64 26.47 -27.53
C VAL A 566 -9.07 27.94 -27.54
N THR A 567 -9.97 28.27 -26.62
CA THR A 567 -10.48 29.61 -26.40
C THR A 567 -10.00 30.26 -25.10
N VAL A 568 -9.67 29.46 -24.11
CA VAL A 568 -9.28 29.93 -22.76
C VAL A 568 -8.02 29.25 -22.25
N ILE A 569 -7.08 30.05 -21.75
CA ILE A 569 -5.94 29.61 -20.96
C ILE A 569 -6.12 30.13 -19.54
N SER A 570 -6.38 29.22 -18.59
CA SER A 570 -6.72 29.56 -17.21
C SER A 570 -5.54 30.08 -16.40
N ASP A 571 -5.82 30.48 -15.15
CA ASP A 571 -4.84 31.06 -14.22
C ASP A 571 -3.63 30.18 -14.03
N ASN A 572 -2.43 30.75 -14.11
CA ASN A 572 -1.17 30.07 -13.86
C ASN A 572 -0.89 28.82 -14.75
N ALA A 573 -1.63 28.58 -15.81
CA ALA A 573 -1.57 27.34 -16.59
C ALA A 573 -0.15 26.96 -17.02
N PHE A 574 0.70 27.92 -17.42
CA PHE A 574 2.10 27.74 -17.82
C PHE A 574 3.07 28.59 -17.00
N SER A 575 2.64 29.11 -15.84
CA SER A 575 3.50 29.92 -14.97
C SER A 575 4.78 29.14 -14.61
N GLY A 576 5.95 29.76 -14.74
CA GLY A 576 7.24 29.15 -14.43
C GLY A 576 7.77 28.15 -15.48
N CYS A 577 7.22 28.12 -16.70
CA CYS A 577 7.79 27.38 -17.82
C CYS A 577 9.04 28.10 -18.37
N LYS A 578 10.14 28.03 -17.60
CA LYS A 578 11.33 28.89 -17.78
C LYS A 578 12.04 28.75 -19.11
N LYS A 579 11.92 27.61 -19.81
CA LYS A 579 12.54 27.34 -21.12
C LYS A 579 11.57 27.50 -22.28
N LEU A 580 10.35 27.94 -22.06
CA LEU A 580 9.37 28.17 -23.12
C LEU A 580 9.86 29.33 -23.98
N ILE A 581 10.19 29.06 -25.26
CA ILE A 581 10.74 30.01 -26.22
C ILE A 581 9.64 30.54 -27.13
N SER A 582 8.75 29.66 -27.61
CA SER A 582 7.72 30.02 -28.59
C SER A 582 6.38 29.35 -28.32
N ILE A 583 5.33 30.05 -28.68
CA ILE A 583 3.95 29.62 -28.57
C ILE A 583 3.27 29.76 -29.95
N ARG A 584 2.71 28.63 -30.43
CA ARG A 584 1.75 28.69 -31.53
C ARG A 584 0.34 28.85 -30.93
N TRP A 585 -0.24 29.98 -31.11
CA TRP A 585 -1.58 30.31 -30.58
C TRP A 585 -2.70 29.66 -31.40
N SER A 586 -3.82 29.38 -30.74
CA SER A 586 -5.11 29.12 -31.37
C SER A 586 -5.62 30.38 -32.07
N GLU A 587 -6.11 30.25 -33.31
CA GLU A 587 -6.73 31.36 -34.04
C GLU A 587 -8.05 31.85 -33.40
N ASN A 588 -8.64 31.05 -32.49
CA ASN A 588 -9.87 31.39 -31.77
C ASN A 588 -9.63 31.70 -30.29
N LEU A 589 -8.37 31.87 -29.85
CA LEU A 589 -8.07 32.21 -28.46
C LEU A 589 -8.72 33.54 -28.06
N GLU A 590 -9.45 33.50 -26.95
CA GLU A 590 -10.16 34.69 -26.42
C GLU A 590 -9.53 35.22 -25.15
N GLN A 591 -9.12 34.33 -24.23
CA GLN A 591 -8.73 34.72 -22.89
C GLN A 591 -7.41 34.06 -22.44
N ILE A 592 -6.54 34.89 -21.93
CA ILE A 592 -5.31 34.50 -21.23
C ILE A 592 -5.42 35.05 -19.81
N ASN A 593 -5.62 34.19 -18.83
CA ASN A 593 -6.01 34.60 -17.49
C ASN A 593 -4.82 34.95 -16.56
N TYR A 594 -5.11 35.14 -15.28
CA TYR A 594 -4.17 35.57 -14.24
C TYR A 594 -2.89 34.74 -14.23
N GLU A 595 -1.69 35.37 -14.33
CA GLU A 595 -0.36 34.74 -14.27
C GLU A 595 -0.14 33.54 -15.24
N ALA A 596 -0.94 33.43 -16.32
CA ALA A 596 -0.94 32.24 -17.18
C ALA A 596 0.44 31.85 -17.72
N PHE A 597 1.32 32.80 -18.05
CA PHE A 597 2.70 32.63 -18.52
C PHE A 597 3.71 33.41 -17.67
N GLN A 598 3.38 33.75 -16.44
CA GLN A 598 4.31 34.43 -15.55
C GLN A 598 5.62 33.66 -15.39
N ASN A 599 6.76 34.36 -15.36
CA ASN A 599 8.09 33.74 -15.25
C ASN A 599 8.50 32.84 -16.41
N CYS A 600 7.91 32.98 -17.60
CA CYS A 600 8.38 32.33 -18.83
C CYS A 600 9.59 33.12 -19.38
N ILE A 601 10.72 33.03 -18.67
CA ILE A 601 11.88 33.92 -18.85
C ILE A 601 12.58 33.80 -20.21
N SER A 602 12.38 32.73 -20.96
CA SER A 602 12.97 32.48 -22.28
C SER A 602 12.04 32.81 -23.42
N LEU A 603 10.80 33.28 -23.18
CA LEU A 603 9.86 33.63 -24.21
C LEU A 603 10.35 34.90 -24.95
N GLU A 604 10.50 34.83 -26.28
CA GLU A 604 11.19 35.85 -27.05
C GLU A 604 10.23 36.82 -27.78
N GLU A 605 9.21 36.27 -28.40
CA GLU A 605 8.26 37.06 -29.19
C GLU A 605 6.83 36.54 -29.07
N ILE A 606 5.85 37.45 -29.09
CA ILE A 606 4.44 37.12 -29.07
C ILE A 606 3.70 37.85 -30.18
N THR A 607 2.92 37.07 -30.95
CA THR A 607 1.93 37.64 -31.87
C THR A 607 0.56 37.12 -31.50
N PHE A 608 -0.28 37.95 -30.87
CA PHE A 608 -1.62 37.56 -30.43
C PHE A 608 -2.58 37.42 -31.61
N PRO A 609 -3.45 36.41 -31.63
CA PRO A 609 -4.50 36.28 -32.62
C PRO A 609 -5.56 37.40 -32.46
N LYS A 610 -6.29 37.66 -33.54
CA LYS A 610 -7.30 38.72 -33.62
C LYS A 610 -8.48 38.54 -32.64
N THR A 611 -8.67 37.35 -32.10
CA THR A 611 -9.79 36.97 -31.23
C THR A 611 -9.53 37.27 -29.76
N VAL A 612 -8.26 37.45 -29.37
CA VAL A 612 -7.91 37.76 -27.97
C VAL A 612 -8.60 39.02 -27.52
N ASN A 613 -9.41 38.91 -26.48
CA ASN A 613 -10.13 40.01 -25.84
C ASN A 613 -9.62 40.33 -24.43
N THR A 614 -8.97 39.36 -23.74
CA THR A 614 -8.49 39.57 -22.37
C THR A 614 -7.07 39.04 -22.22
N ILE A 615 -6.16 39.90 -21.72
CA ILE A 615 -4.85 39.52 -21.21
C ILE A 615 -4.84 39.85 -19.71
N GLY A 616 -4.88 38.83 -18.88
CA GLY A 616 -5.11 38.88 -17.42
C GLY A 616 -4.00 39.57 -16.64
N ASN A 617 -4.28 39.87 -15.38
CA ASN A 617 -3.28 40.44 -14.48
C ASN A 617 -2.04 39.54 -14.41
N LEU A 618 -0.83 40.14 -14.52
CA LEU A 618 0.46 39.45 -14.42
C LEU A 618 0.65 38.33 -15.48
N ALA A 619 -0.18 38.23 -16.51
CA ALA A 619 -0.21 37.07 -17.44
C ALA A 619 1.16 36.74 -18.04
N PHE A 620 2.01 37.73 -18.35
CA PHE A 620 3.38 37.61 -18.88
C PHE A 620 4.41 38.32 -18.01
N SER A 621 4.08 38.57 -16.73
CA SER A 621 5.02 39.24 -15.82
C SER A 621 6.32 38.44 -15.70
N ASN A 622 7.45 39.10 -15.66
CA ASN A 622 8.80 38.51 -15.61
C ASN A 622 9.19 37.65 -16.83
N CYS A 623 8.60 37.88 -18.00
CA CYS A 623 9.09 37.31 -19.26
C CYS A 623 10.29 38.14 -19.75
N THR A 624 11.45 37.94 -19.10
CA THR A 624 12.61 38.83 -19.20
C THR A 624 13.32 38.81 -20.56
N SER A 625 13.11 37.79 -21.40
CA SER A 625 13.61 37.73 -22.81
C SER A 625 12.63 38.25 -23.81
N LEU A 626 11.40 38.61 -23.43
CA LEU A 626 10.38 39.03 -24.37
C LEU A 626 10.77 40.37 -24.98
N SER A 627 11.10 40.35 -26.28
CA SER A 627 11.64 41.49 -27.02
C SER A 627 10.60 42.22 -27.89
N SER A 628 9.56 41.50 -28.32
CA SER A 628 8.51 42.07 -29.14
C SER A 628 7.12 41.52 -28.86
N ILE A 629 6.11 42.37 -28.90
CA ILE A 629 4.69 42.06 -28.82
C ILE A 629 3.98 42.64 -30.03
N SER A 630 3.19 41.80 -30.68
CA SER A 630 2.34 42.26 -31.81
C SER A 630 0.95 41.63 -31.71
N PHE A 631 -0.01 42.26 -32.38
CA PHE A 631 -1.37 41.78 -32.53
C PHE A 631 -1.69 41.61 -34.00
N THR A 632 -2.29 40.50 -34.36
CA THR A 632 -2.77 40.29 -35.73
C THR A 632 -3.87 41.32 -36.04
N ASP A 633 -3.65 42.18 -37.05
CA ASP A 633 -4.58 43.23 -37.39
C ASP A 633 -5.94 42.68 -37.85
N ASN A 634 -6.99 43.14 -37.20
CA ASN A 634 -8.35 42.89 -37.59
C ASN A 634 -8.94 44.12 -38.24
N ASN A 635 -8.94 44.17 -39.57
CA ASN A 635 -9.52 45.29 -40.34
C ASN A 635 -11.06 45.34 -40.35
N LYS A 636 -11.76 44.36 -39.72
CA LYS A 636 -13.22 44.29 -39.65
C LYS A 636 -13.71 43.72 -38.33
N GLY A 637 -13.93 44.58 -37.33
CA GLY A 637 -14.80 44.28 -36.21
C GLY A 637 -14.30 43.18 -35.22
N GLY A 638 -13.00 43.10 -34.92
CA GLY A 638 -12.47 42.21 -33.87
C GLY A 638 -12.89 42.66 -32.47
N ALA A 639 -12.81 41.73 -31.53
CA ALA A 639 -13.06 41.98 -30.12
C ALA A 639 -12.15 43.09 -29.59
N TYR A 640 -12.63 43.91 -28.66
CA TYR A 640 -11.78 44.85 -27.94
C TYR A 640 -10.84 44.07 -27.02
N VAL A 641 -9.59 44.49 -26.92
CA VAL A 641 -8.58 43.88 -26.08
C VAL A 641 -8.41 44.69 -24.81
N ASP A 642 -8.57 44.02 -23.67
CA ASP A 642 -8.29 44.55 -22.36
C ASP A 642 -6.99 43.93 -21.83
N ILE A 643 -5.95 44.75 -21.67
CA ILE A 643 -4.67 44.38 -21.06
C ILE A 643 -4.72 44.78 -19.59
N GLN A 644 -4.78 43.80 -18.69
CA GLN A 644 -4.99 44.07 -17.27
C GLN A 644 -3.70 44.49 -16.54
N SER A 645 -3.81 44.78 -15.22
CA SER A 645 -2.72 45.31 -14.41
C SER A 645 -1.49 44.41 -14.43
N SER A 646 -0.31 44.98 -14.60
CA SER A 646 0.99 44.32 -14.59
C SER A 646 1.16 43.17 -15.58
N ALA A 647 0.31 43.09 -16.62
CA ALA A 647 0.28 41.99 -17.57
C ALA A 647 1.65 41.66 -18.18
N PHE A 648 2.48 42.65 -18.47
CA PHE A 648 3.84 42.56 -19.01
C PHE A 648 4.88 43.22 -18.10
N SER A 649 4.63 43.29 -16.80
CA SER A 649 5.58 43.92 -15.88
C SER A 649 6.89 43.15 -15.86
N ASN A 650 8.03 43.83 -15.72
CA ASN A 650 9.38 43.25 -15.72
C ASN A 650 9.76 42.49 -17.03
N CYS A 651 9.15 42.80 -18.17
CA CYS A 651 9.62 42.32 -19.48
C CYS A 651 10.82 43.17 -19.93
N THR A 652 11.97 43.01 -19.27
CA THR A 652 13.12 43.93 -19.38
C THR A 652 13.81 43.97 -20.75
N ALA A 653 13.58 42.98 -21.60
CA ALA A 653 14.09 42.96 -22.99
C ALA A 653 13.14 43.62 -23.98
N LEU A 654 11.95 44.09 -23.59
CA LEU A 654 10.91 44.54 -24.47
C LEU A 654 11.29 45.87 -25.16
N LYS A 655 11.38 45.84 -26.50
CA LYS A 655 11.79 46.97 -27.34
C LYS A 655 10.68 47.39 -28.28
N ASN A 656 9.85 46.45 -28.72
CA ASN A 656 8.86 46.71 -29.76
C ASN A 656 7.47 46.26 -29.29
N ILE A 657 6.51 47.17 -29.39
CA ILE A 657 5.09 46.86 -29.15
C ILE A 657 4.31 47.41 -30.35
N SER A 658 3.60 46.52 -31.04
CA SER A 658 2.66 46.90 -32.10
C SER A 658 1.23 46.64 -31.62
N PHE A 659 0.57 47.64 -31.10
CA PHE A 659 -0.82 47.55 -30.65
C PHE A 659 -1.79 47.39 -31.80
N SER A 660 -2.78 46.53 -31.64
CA SER A 660 -3.98 46.49 -32.44
C SER A 660 -4.80 47.78 -32.22
N LYS A 661 -5.54 48.23 -33.26
CA LYS A 661 -6.51 49.32 -33.13
C LYS A 661 -7.63 49.02 -32.13
N ASN A 662 -7.77 47.77 -31.71
CA ASN A 662 -8.82 47.29 -30.80
C ASN A 662 -8.39 47.27 -29.33
N VAL A 663 -7.15 47.62 -28.98
CA VAL A 663 -6.75 47.74 -27.57
C VAL A 663 -7.55 48.89 -26.94
N ARG A 664 -8.42 48.51 -25.98
CA ARG A 664 -9.35 49.43 -25.33
C ARG A 664 -8.86 49.85 -23.95
N TYR A 665 -8.21 48.95 -23.21
CA TYR A 665 -7.82 49.16 -21.84
C TYR A 665 -6.37 48.74 -21.61
N LEU A 666 -5.64 49.59 -20.88
CA LEU A 666 -4.30 49.27 -20.35
C LEU A 666 -4.36 49.47 -18.84
N GLY A 667 -4.21 48.36 -18.10
CA GLY A 667 -4.24 48.36 -16.66
C GLY A 667 -3.01 48.98 -16.01
N ASP A 668 -3.08 49.22 -14.72
CA ASP A 668 -2.00 49.83 -13.93
C ASP A 668 -0.71 49.00 -14.05
N SER A 669 0.42 49.66 -14.31
CA SER A 669 1.73 49.03 -14.41
C SER A 669 1.83 47.90 -15.46
N SER A 670 0.93 47.85 -16.42
CA SER A 670 0.87 46.75 -17.41
C SER A 670 2.18 46.52 -18.19
N PHE A 671 3.05 47.54 -18.29
CA PHE A 671 4.37 47.49 -18.92
C PHE A 671 5.47 48.09 -18.02
N SER A 672 5.32 48.01 -16.70
CA SER A 672 6.32 48.54 -15.78
C SER A 672 7.58 47.69 -15.72
N GLY A 673 8.78 48.30 -15.62
CA GLY A 673 10.07 47.62 -15.57
C GLY A 673 10.65 47.44 -16.95
#